data_9eac489ad65952ef3022e1068e5f8237
#
_entry.id   9eac489ad65952ef3022e1068e5f8237
#
_cell.length_a   1.000
_cell.length_b   1.000
_cell.length_c   1.000
_cell.angle_alpha   90.00
_cell.angle_beta   90.00
_cell.angle_gamma   90.00
#
_symmetry.space_group_name_H-M   'P 1'
#
loop_
_entity.id
_entity.type
_entity.pdbx_description
1 polymer ?
#
loop_
_entity_poly.entity_id
_entity_poly.type
_entity_poly.pdbx_seq_one_letter_code
_entity_poly.pdbx_strand_id
1 'polypeptide(L)'
;VKKLVIAEKPSVAKDLARVLGRVPKKEDYYENDEWVIDCAVGHLVELFMPDDFDKKLKAWKLTNLPIIPPEFQLKPIANTKKKFQQLKKQLKRKDVGEVINACDAGREGELIFTYIYELAKAKKPIKRLWMLSMTDQAIKDAFASMREGEELQPLQDAARCRSESDWLIGINGTRAVTLKRSRSMSRQVSTVGRVQTPTLSLVIKREKEINSFVPRDFFRITSTFELSEGTYKGVFQRKGFKKAENDKHDRVDRLWDKEEADAIFAAIQEATMADVSETKKRSPQSPGRLYDLTTLQREANRLHSYPASRTLQIAQSLYERHKLITYPRTDSKALPEDYGPMCRDLLGSIQGEFGPHAQKALQSDWVDEKNKKIFNNKQISDHFAIIPTTGSPSNLDANERKIYNLITKRFISVFYPPAQWDVTTRTSSIKEYNFKTEGRVLVDPSWLAIYGKDNQPEDTLPALTPEDNNQANLVKSDLENEQTKPPARYTEATLLSAMEGAGKLIDDEDLAEALKEKGLGTPATRASTIDHLIKEKYMRREGTQMHPNLKGEDLFHFLDAAGTDILTSPTMTGEWEHKLRLIEEGTMTRDQFMKEIGSLTEEFVTKTTGFTETAENLKETTLRSPVTDEPLFEGLGFYQNIEGDFRIPKSIAGRRLPIDEVDILLRDKKIGPLDNFMSKKGQTFSAILQLDEEYKVNFVFQNNEEQEAEERESIKDAPVVAQCPVCQK
;
A
#
# COMPACT_ATOMS: atom_id res chain seq x y z
N VAL A 1 -18.91 -44.83 -9.82
CA VAL A 1 -19.22 -43.39 -9.98
C VAL A 1 -18.08 -42.62 -9.40
N LYS A 2 -17.46 -41.79 -10.23
CA LYS A 2 -16.27 -41.00 -9.83
C LYS A 2 -16.68 -39.69 -9.14
N LYS A 3 -15.75 -39.16 -8.35
CA LYS A 3 -15.82 -37.83 -7.72
C LYS A 3 -14.88 -36.87 -8.43
N LEU A 4 -15.40 -35.69 -8.83
CA LEU A 4 -14.60 -34.67 -9.49
C LEU A 4 -14.15 -33.64 -8.45
N VAL A 5 -12.85 -33.50 -8.21
CA VAL A 5 -12.24 -32.49 -7.35
C VAL A 5 -11.73 -31.34 -8.21
N ILE A 6 -12.15 -30.12 -7.94
CA ILE A 6 -11.68 -28.92 -8.63
C ILE A 6 -10.91 -28.05 -7.60
N ALA A 7 -9.59 -28.04 -7.72
CA ALA A 7 -8.72 -27.17 -6.95
C ALA A 7 -8.56 -25.81 -7.66
N GLU A 8 -8.07 -24.80 -6.96
CA GLU A 8 -7.76 -23.50 -7.57
C GLU A 8 -6.46 -23.52 -8.36
N LYS A 9 -5.44 -24.25 -7.85
CA LYS A 9 -4.07 -24.24 -8.35
C LYS A 9 -3.56 -25.64 -8.70
N PRO A 10 -2.66 -25.76 -9.71
CA PRO A 10 -2.07 -27.06 -10.08
C PRO A 10 -1.28 -27.73 -8.95
N SER A 11 -0.65 -26.95 -8.07
CA SER A 11 0.08 -27.48 -6.91
C SER A 11 -0.85 -28.17 -5.93
N VAL A 12 -1.99 -27.56 -5.63
CA VAL A 12 -3.01 -28.14 -4.74
C VAL A 12 -3.58 -29.44 -5.35
N ALA A 13 -3.93 -29.43 -6.63
CA ALA A 13 -4.41 -30.63 -7.31
C ALA A 13 -3.39 -31.79 -7.24
N LYS A 14 -2.09 -31.48 -7.35
CA LYS A 14 -1.01 -32.46 -7.22
C LYS A 14 -0.94 -33.04 -5.80
N ASP A 15 -1.03 -32.21 -4.77
CA ASP A 15 -0.99 -32.67 -3.39
C ASP A 15 -2.22 -33.52 -3.03
N LEU A 16 -3.40 -33.10 -3.48
CA LEU A 16 -4.62 -33.90 -3.33
C LEU A 16 -4.49 -35.27 -4.02
N ALA A 17 -3.99 -35.29 -5.25
CA ALA A 17 -3.76 -36.56 -5.98
C ALA A 17 -2.77 -37.50 -5.26
N ARG A 18 -1.75 -36.94 -4.63
CA ARG A 18 -0.77 -37.69 -3.83
C ARG A 18 -1.42 -38.32 -2.59
N VAL A 19 -2.19 -37.54 -1.85
CA VAL A 19 -2.81 -37.96 -0.57
C VAL A 19 -3.98 -38.93 -0.79
N LEU A 20 -4.73 -38.78 -1.90
CA LEU A 20 -5.86 -39.66 -2.26
C LEU A 20 -5.43 -40.98 -2.92
N GLY A 21 -4.24 -41.48 -2.62
CA GLY A 21 -3.77 -42.77 -3.09
C GLY A 21 -2.88 -42.69 -4.33
N ARG A 22 -2.16 -41.61 -4.53
CA ARG A 22 -1.25 -41.38 -5.66
C ARG A 22 -1.98 -41.50 -7.01
N VAL A 23 -3.10 -40.79 -7.14
CA VAL A 23 -3.91 -40.78 -8.36
C VAL A 23 -3.01 -40.47 -9.57
N PRO A 24 -2.98 -41.31 -10.62
CA PRO A 24 -2.08 -41.12 -11.76
C PRO A 24 -2.42 -39.87 -12.57
N LYS A 25 -1.37 -39.19 -13.03
CA LYS A 25 -1.51 -38.03 -13.90
C LYS A 25 -1.88 -38.46 -15.33
N LYS A 26 -2.91 -37.87 -15.87
CA LYS A 26 -3.24 -37.84 -17.31
C LYS A 26 -2.53 -36.64 -17.94
N GLU A 27 -2.98 -36.12 -19.08
CA GLU A 27 -2.36 -34.96 -19.74
C GLU A 27 -2.27 -33.74 -18.77
N ASP A 28 -3.43 -33.19 -18.38
CA ASP A 28 -3.52 -31.95 -17.61
C ASP A 28 -4.29 -32.10 -16.29
N TYR A 29 -4.66 -33.32 -15.90
CA TYR A 29 -5.41 -33.63 -14.67
C TYR A 29 -5.00 -35.01 -14.15
N TYR A 30 -5.56 -35.43 -12.99
CA TYR A 30 -5.29 -36.74 -12.38
C TYR A 30 -6.56 -37.57 -12.41
N GLU A 31 -6.47 -38.88 -12.69
CA GLU A 31 -7.65 -39.74 -12.74
C GLU A 31 -7.32 -41.19 -12.42
N ASN A 32 -8.17 -41.82 -11.60
CA ASN A 32 -8.28 -43.26 -11.38
C ASN A 32 -9.76 -43.73 -11.45
N ASP A 33 -10.06 -44.87 -10.85
CA ASP A 33 -11.43 -45.43 -10.89
C ASP A 33 -12.39 -44.69 -9.96
N GLU A 34 -11.90 -43.97 -8.94
CA GLU A 34 -12.68 -43.23 -7.95
C GLU A 34 -12.63 -41.72 -8.14
N TRP A 35 -11.49 -41.17 -8.55
CA TRP A 35 -11.18 -39.74 -8.54
C TRP A 35 -10.89 -39.18 -9.92
N VAL A 36 -11.41 -38.00 -10.18
CA VAL A 36 -10.94 -37.05 -11.23
C VAL A 36 -10.52 -35.79 -10.50
N ILE A 37 -9.25 -35.40 -10.56
CA ILE A 37 -8.74 -34.22 -9.84
C ILE A 37 -8.16 -33.25 -10.87
N ASP A 38 -8.70 -32.05 -10.93
CA ASP A 38 -8.28 -30.99 -11.83
C ASP A 38 -8.19 -29.64 -11.10
N CYS A 39 -7.80 -28.58 -11.80
CA CYS A 39 -7.67 -27.26 -11.20
C CYS A 39 -8.11 -26.14 -12.14
N ALA A 40 -8.47 -25.00 -11.56
CA ALA A 40 -8.93 -23.81 -12.27
C ALA A 40 -7.78 -23.00 -12.89
N VAL A 41 -6.60 -22.91 -12.31
CA VAL A 41 -5.50 -21.98 -12.64
C VAL A 41 -5.87 -20.49 -12.41
N GLY A 42 -6.68 -20.20 -11.36
CA GLY A 42 -7.26 -18.91 -11.07
C GLY A 42 -8.57 -18.68 -11.81
N HIS A 43 -8.95 -17.42 -12.06
CA HIS A 43 -10.19 -17.10 -12.75
C HIS A 43 -10.23 -17.60 -14.19
N LEU A 44 -11.25 -18.34 -14.55
CA LEU A 44 -11.54 -18.82 -15.92
C LEU A 44 -12.75 -18.14 -16.53
N VAL A 45 -13.55 -17.47 -15.71
CA VAL A 45 -14.85 -16.89 -16.05
C VAL A 45 -14.92 -15.47 -15.50
N GLU A 46 -15.50 -14.57 -16.26
CA GLU A 46 -15.70 -13.16 -15.93
C GLU A 46 -17.13 -12.71 -16.21
N LEU A 47 -17.52 -11.58 -15.62
CA LEU A 47 -18.80 -10.93 -15.91
C LEU A 47 -18.79 -10.36 -17.35
N PHE A 48 -19.96 -10.29 -17.96
CA PHE A 48 -20.14 -9.57 -19.21
C PHE A 48 -19.70 -8.11 -19.07
N MET A 49 -19.04 -7.60 -20.09
CA MET A 49 -18.85 -6.16 -20.24
C MET A 49 -20.08 -5.51 -20.88
N PRO A 50 -20.25 -4.19 -20.79
CA PRO A 50 -21.45 -3.53 -21.33
C PRO A 50 -21.77 -3.89 -22.78
N ASP A 51 -20.77 -4.00 -23.64
CA ASP A 51 -20.94 -4.35 -25.06
C ASP A 51 -21.22 -5.84 -25.33
N ASP A 52 -21.09 -6.70 -24.33
CA ASP A 52 -21.59 -8.07 -24.39
C ASP A 52 -23.12 -8.13 -24.19
N PHE A 53 -23.68 -7.20 -23.40
CA PHE A 53 -25.14 -7.08 -23.24
C PHE A 53 -25.82 -6.41 -24.45
N ASP A 54 -25.28 -5.24 -24.89
CA ASP A 54 -25.73 -4.51 -26.04
C ASP A 54 -24.54 -3.86 -26.75
N LYS A 55 -24.35 -4.13 -28.03
CA LYS A 55 -23.28 -3.56 -28.87
C LYS A 55 -23.28 -2.03 -28.89
N LYS A 56 -24.44 -1.37 -28.69
CA LYS A 56 -24.55 0.09 -28.58
C LYS A 56 -23.81 0.64 -27.37
N LEU A 57 -23.69 -0.15 -26.30
CA LEU A 57 -22.98 0.24 -25.07
C LEU A 57 -21.45 0.23 -25.23
N LYS A 58 -20.92 -0.20 -26.39
CA LYS A 58 -19.51 -0.01 -26.72
C LYS A 58 -19.15 1.47 -26.84
N ALA A 59 -20.05 2.27 -27.37
CA ALA A 59 -19.90 3.71 -27.43
C ALA A 59 -20.28 4.34 -26.09
N TRP A 60 -19.36 5.11 -25.51
CA TRP A 60 -19.61 5.80 -24.25
C TRP A 60 -20.45 7.05 -24.49
N LYS A 61 -21.65 7.09 -23.91
CA LYS A 61 -22.57 8.24 -23.98
C LYS A 61 -23.24 8.44 -22.62
N LEU A 62 -23.41 9.70 -22.20
CA LEU A 62 -24.08 10.02 -20.94
C LEU A 62 -25.52 9.50 -20.91
N THR A 63 -26.20 9.47 -22.06
CA THR A 63 -27.57 8.97 -22.20
C THR A 63 -27.72 7.47 -21.96
N ASN A 64 -26.62 6.74 -21.90
CA ASN A 64 -26.61 5.30 -21.64
C ASN A 64 -26.30 4.96 -20.18
N LEU A 65 -26.14 5.97 -19.32
CA LEU A 65 -25.79 5.78 -17.91
C LEU A 65 -27.00 6.08 -17.00
N PRO A 66 -27.16 5.35 -15.89
CA PRO A 66 -26.34 4.22 -15.48
C PRO A 66 -26.61 2.93 -16.25
N ILE A 67 -25.59 2.05 -16.37
CA ILE A 67 -25.69 0.70 -16.90
C ILE A 67 -25.85 -0.25 -15.72
N ILE A 68 -27.05 -0.71 -15.46
CA ILE A 68 -27.38 -1.66 -14.39
C ILE A 68 -28.06 -2.86 -15.06
N PRO A 69 -27.34 -3.98 -15.26
CA PRO A 69 -27.93 -5.17 -15.83
C PRO A 69 -29.05 -5.73 -14.94
N PRO A 70 -30.18 -6.16 -15.49
CA PRO A 70 -31.23 -6.81 -14.69
C PRO A 70 -30.75 -8.14 -14.10
N GLU A 71 -29.81 -8.79 -14.78
CA GLU A 71 -29.12 -9.99 -14.34
C GLU A 71 -27.69 -10.00 -14.89
N PHE A 72 -26.72 -10.27 -14.03
CA PHE A 72 -25.34 -10.41 -14.44
C PHE A 72 -25.11 -11.73 -15.19
N GLN A 73 -24.45 -11.64 -16.32
CA GLN A 73 -24.14 -12.79 -17.15
C GLN A 73 -22.63 -13.06 -17.17
N LEU A 74 -22.29 -14.34 -17.41
CA LEU A 74 -20.94 -14.86 -17.34
C LEU A 74 -20.40 -15.24 -18.72
N LYS A 75 -19.11 -15.02 -18.96
CA LYS A 75 -18.40 -15.50 -20.13
C LYS A 75 -17.02 -16.07 -19.76
N PRO A 76 -16.46 -16.99 -20.60
CA PRO A 76 -15.11 -17.46 -20.38
C PRO A 76 -14.11 -16.36 -20.68
N ILE A 77 -13.05 -16.24 -19.84
CA ILE A 77 -11.90 -15.39 -20.12
C ILE A 77 -11.17 -15.96 -21.34
N ALA A 78 -10.86 -15.10 -22.32
CA ALA A 78 -10.33 -15.50 -23.64
C ALA A 78 -9.07 -16.37 -23.52
N ASN A 79 -8.10 -15.96 -22.71
CA ASN A 79 -6.81 -16.62 -22.56
C ASN A 79 -6.90 -17.99 -21.86
N THR A 80 -7.90 -18.23 -21.03
CA THR A 80 -8.10 -19.45 -20.25
C THR A 80 -9.27 -20.30 -20.75
N LYS A 81 -9.87 -19.92 -21.88
CA LYS A 81 -11.03 -20.59 -22.48
C LYS A 81 -10.84 -22.10 -22.69
N LYS A 82 -9.64 -22.53 -23.06
CA LYS A 82 -9.35 -23.97 -23.24
C LYS A 82 -9.50 -24.73 -21.92
N LYS A 83 -8.95 -24.19 -20.84
CA LYS A 83 -9.05 -24.79 -19.51
C LYS A 83 -10.49 -24.84 -19.00
N PHE A 84 -11.25 -23.75 -19.19
CA PHE A 84 -12.67 -23.75 -18.90
C PHE A 84 -13.44 -24.86 -19.66
N GLN A 85 -13.16 -25.04 -20.96
CA GLN A 85 -13.82 -26.09 -21.77
C GLN A 85 -13.46 -27.51 -21.27
N GLN A 86 -12.22 -27.72 -20.81
CA GLN A 86 -11.80 -28.98 -20.19
C GLN A 86 -12.62 -29.28 -18.93
N LEU A 87 -12.67 -28.32 -17.96
CA LEU A 87 -13.48 -28.48 -16.75
C LEU A 87 -14.97 -28.66 -17.04
N LYS A 88 -15.50 -27.92 -18.02
CA LYS A 88 -16.90 -28.09 -18.48
C LYS A 88 -17.19 -29.49 -19.00
N LYS A 89 -16.26 -30.10 -19.74
CA LYS A 89 -16.38 -31.50 -20.21
C LYS A 89 -16.40 -32.46 -19.02
N GLN A 90 -15.49 -32.29 -18.04
CA GLN A 90 -15.42 -33.13 -16.85
C GLN A 90 -16.66 -33.01 -15.97
N LEU A 91 -17.17 -31.79 -15.73
CA LEU A 91 -18.41 -31.53 -15.02
C LEU A 91 -19.64 -32.21 -15.66
N LYS A 92 -19.62 -32.44 -16.99
CA LYS A 92 -20.71 -33.08 -17.73
C LYS A 92 -20.55 -34.58 -17.93
N ARG A 93 -19.47 -35.19 -17.44
CA ARG A 93 -19.23 -36.64 -17.56
C ARG A 93 -20.34 -37.43 -16.85
N LYS A 94 -20.83 -38.51 -17.48
CA LYS A 94 -21.88 -39.37 -16.91
C LYS A 94 -21.35 -40.25 -15.77
N ASP A 95 -20.08 -40.59 -15.80
CA ASP A 95 -19.41 -41.39 -14.78
C ASP A 95 -18.98 -40.60 -13.54
N VAL A 96 -19.10 -39.25 -13.55
CA VAL A 96 -18.91 -38.37 -12.41
C VAL A 96 -20.25 -38.14 -11.74
N GLY A 97 -20.38 -38.47 -10.45
CA GLY A 97 -21.64 -38.36 -9.67
C GLY A 97 -21.65 -37.14 -8.73
N GLU A 98 -20.50 -36.70 -8.26
CA GLU A 98 -20.35 -35.65 -7.25
C GLU A 98 -19.19 -34.73 -7.64
N VAL A 99 -19.28 -33.44 -7.28
CA VAL A 99 -18.25 -32.44 -7.50
C VAL A 99 -17.77 -31.89 -6.16
N ILE A 100 -16.48 -31.89 -5.94
CA ILE A 100 -15.86 -31.38 -4.73
C ILE A 100 -15.16 -30.07 -5.06
N ASN A 101 -15.65 -28.96 -4.47
CA ASN A 101 -14.98 -27.67 -4.50
C ASN A 101 -13.81 -27.69 -3.53
N ALA A 102 -12.58 -27.74 -4.06
CA ALA A 102 -11.30 -27.69 -3.34
C ALA A 102 -10.51 -26.41 -3.70
N CYS A 103 -11.19 -25.34 -4.14
CA CYS A 103 -10.58 -24.02 -4.27
C CYS A 103 -10.26 -23.45 -2.88
N ASP A 104 -9.47 -22.39 -2.85
CA ASP A 104 -9.00 -21.78 -1.61
C ASP A 104 -10.16 -21.45 -0.65
N ALA A 105 -9.89 -21.50 0.65
CA ALA A 105 -10.91 -21.42 1.70
C ALA A 105 -11.34 -19.96 1.98
N GLY A 106 -11.99 -19.30 1.03
CA GLY A 106 -12.42 -17.93 1.11
C GLY A 106 -13.33 -17.49 -0.03
N ARG A 107 -13.72 -16.20 0.00
CA ARG A 107 -14.62 -15.58 -1.01
C ARG A 107 -14.12 -15.78 -2.44
N GLU A 108 -12.80 -15.65 -2.65
CA GLU A 108 -12.19 -15.75 -3.98
C GLU A 108 -12.31 -17.16 -4.55
N GLY A 109 -11.97 -18.17 -3.75
CA GLY A 109 -12.10 -19.57 -4.16
C GLY A 109 -13.56 -19.98 -4.41
N GLU A 110 -14.50 -19.47 -3.60
CA GLU A 110 -15.93 -19.67 -3.84
C GLU A 110 -16.39 -19.02 -5.15
N LEU A 111 -15.94 -17.80 -5.45
CA LEU A 111 -16.29 -17.11 -6.69
C LEU A 111 -15.78 -17.86 -7.92
N ILE A 112 -14.51 -18.27 -7.90
CA ILE A 112 -13.88 -19.02 -9.00
C ILE A 112 -14.67 -20.28 -9.30
N PHE A 113 -14.94 -21.09 -8.27
CA PHE A 113 -15.68 -22.34 -8.42
C PHE A 113 -17.11 -22.12 -8.91
N THR A 114 -17.83 -21.21 -8.25
CA THR A 114 -19.25 -20.95 -8.54
C THR A 114 -19.44 -20.46 -9.97
N TYR A 115 -18.61 -19.54 -10.46
CA TYR A 115 -18.69 -19.05 -11.83
C TYR A 115 -18.40 -20.15 -12.87
N ILE A 116 -17.44 -21.03 -12.59
CA ILE A 116 -17.14 -22.17 -13.46
C ILE A 116 -18.31 -23.14 -13.51
N TYR A 117 -18.86 -23.50 -12.34
CA TYR A 117 -19.95 -24.44 -12.20
C TYR A 117 -21.23 -23.96 -12.90
N GLU A 118 -21.58 -22.70 -12.70
CA GLU A 118 -22.76 -22.04 -13.27
C GLU A 118 -22.65 -21.92 -14.80
N LEU A 119 -21.54 -21.37 -15.32
CA LEU A 119 -21.35 -21.22 -16.76
C LEU A 119 -21.22 -22.57 -17.48
N ALA A 120 -20.76 -23.61 -16.79
CA ALA A 120 -20.78 -24.97 -17.29
C ALA A 120 -22.19 -25.55 -17.34
N LYS A 121 -23.18 -24.95 -16.64
CA LYS A 121 -24.54 -25.48 -16.42
C LYS A 121 -24.50 -26.89 -15.86
N ALA A 122 -23.66 -27.10 -14.85
CA ALA A 122 -23.56 -28.37 -14.13
C ALA A 122 -24.76 -28.52 -13.17
N LYS A 123 -25.14 -29.77 -12.86
CA LYS A 123 -26.31 -30.07 -11.99
C LYS A 123 -25.98 -31.19 -10.99
N LYS A 124 -24.71 -31.39 -10.69
CA LYS A 124 -24.27 -32.46 -9.79
C LYS A 124 -24.24 -31.94 -8.35
N PRO A 125 -24.44 -32.79 -7.34
CA PRO A 125 -24.27 -32.39 -5.95
C PRO A 125 -22.84 -31.88 -5.71
N ILE A 126 -22.76 -30.85 -4.87
CA ILE A 126 -21.50 -30.19 -4.55
C ILE A 126 -21.15 -30.50 -3.09
N LYS A 127 -19.91 -30.88 -2.87
CA LYS A 127 -19.28 -30.91 -1.53
C LYS A 127 -18.19 -29.84 -1.47
N ARG A 128 -17.93 -29.30 -0.30
CA ARG A 128 -16.90 -28.30 -0.05
C ARG A 128 -15.78 -28.86 0.81
N LEU A 129 -14.58 -28.90 0.25
CA LEU A 129 -13.35 -29.24 0.94
C LEU A 129 -12.72 -27.98 1.52
N TRP A 130 -12.80 -27.78 2.83
CA TRP A 130 -12.29 -26.58 3.51
C TRP A 130 -10.93 -26.86 4.11
N MET A 131 -9.86 -26.28 3.57
CA MET A 131 -8.48 -26.55 4.00
C MET A 131 -7.76 -25.25 4.38
N LEU A 132 -7.22 -25.21 5.58
CA LEU A 132 -6.33 -24.13 6.07
C LEU A 132 -4.86 -24.60 6.16
N SER A 133 -4.63 -25.93 6.10
CA SER A 133 -3.33 -26.58 6.15
C SER A 133 -3.20 -27.56 4.99
N MET A 134 -1.96 -27.75 4.50
CA MET A 134 -1.64 -28.63 3.40
C MET A 134 -0.84 -29.89 3.83
N THR A 135 -0.81 -30.18 5.14
CA THR A 135 -0.24 -31.45 5.63
C THR A 135 -1.09 -32.62 5.18
N ASP A 136 -0.48 -33.79 5.01
CA ASP A 136 -1.19 -35.00 4.56
C ASP A 136 -2.35 -35.36 5.50
N GLN A 137 -2.17 -35.17 6.81
CA GLN A 137 -3.20 -35.42 7.78
C GLN A 137 -4.34 -34.40 7.67
N ALA A 138 -4.03 -33.11 7.58
CA ALA A 138 -5.06 -32.08 7.42
C ALA A 138 -5.89 -32.27 6.16
N ILE A 139 -5.28 -32.69 5.06
CA ILE A 139 -6.01 -33.02 3.82
C ILE A 139 -6.96 -34.19 4.07
N LYS A 140 -6.52 -35.28 4.71
CA LYS A 140 -7.37 -36.43 5.03
C LYS A 140 -8.54 -36.06 5.95
N ASP A 141 -8.28 -35.24 6.97
CA ASP A 141 -9.28 -34.78 7.92
C ASP A 141 -10.31 -33.88 7.22
N ALA A 142 -9.87 -33.01 6.29
CA ALA A 142 -10.75 -32.19 5.49
C ALA A 142 -11.68 -33.03 4.58
N PHE A 143 -11.16 -34.11 3.97
CA PHE A 143 -12.02 -35.03 3.20
C PHE A 143 -12.99 -35.80 4.08
N ALA A 144 -12.62 -36.12 5.31
CA ALA A 144 -13.54 -36.77 6.28
C ALA A 144 -14.63 -35.84 6.80
N SER A 145 -14.41 -34.52 6.76
CA SER A 145 -15.31 -33.48 7.28
C SER A 145 -15.81 -32.49 6.22
N MET A 146 -15.96 -32.94 4.98
CA MET A 146 -16.47 -32.09 3.90
C MET A 146 -17.86 -31.51 4.26
N ARG A 147 -18.08 -30.26 3.90
CA ARG A 147 -19.35 -29.56 4.06
C ARG A 147 -20.25 -29.77 2.84
N GLU A 148 -21.55 -29.62 3.02
CA GLU A 148 -22.46 -29.54 1.89
C GLU A 148 -22.27 -28.21 1.16
N GLY A 149 -22.39 -28.21 -0.18
CA GLY A 149 -22.20 -26.98 -0.97
C GLY A 149 -23.22 -25.87 -0.61
N GLU A 150 -24.41 -26.27 -0.18
CA GLU A 150 -25.50 -25.36 0.22
C GLU A 150 -25.17 -24.58 1.50
N GLU A 151 -24.36 -25.12 2.41
CA GLU A 151 -23.92 -24.43 3.63
C GLU A 151 -23.06 -23.19 3.31
N LEU A 152 -22.45 -23.13 2.13
CA LEU A 152 -21.59 -22.04 1.70
C LEU A 152 -22.31 -21.00 0.85
N GLN A 153 -23.62 -21.11 0.65
CA GLN A 153 -24.40 -20.16 -0.12
C GLN A 153 -24.22 -18.70 0.34
N PRO A 154 -24.23 -18.38 1.64
CA PRO A 154 -23.97 -17.00 2.09
C PRO A 154 -22.60 -16.47 1.69
N LEU A 155 -21.55 -17.30 1.73
CA LEU A 155 -20.20 -16.93 1.30
C LEU A 155 -20.14 -16.73 -0.22
N GLN A 156 -20.84 -17.57 -1.00
CA GLN A 156 -20.94 -17.42 -2.46
C GLN A 156 -21.67 -16.12 -2.82
N ASP A 157 -22.74 -15.79 -2.11
CA ASP A 157 -23.51 -14.57 -2.31
C ASP A 157 -22.66 -13.32 -1.99
N ALA A 158 -21.91 -13.33 -0.90
CA ALA A 158 -20.98 -12.25 -0.56
C ALA A 158 -19.89 -12.08 -1.62
N ALA A 159 -19.33 -13.18 -2.14
CA ALA A 159 -18.32 -13.15 -3.19
C ALA A 159 -18.85 -12.57 -4.49
N ARG A 160 -20.07 -12.94 -4.89
CA ARG A 160 -20.77 -12.38 -6.06
C ARG A 160 -21.08 -10.91 -5.86
N CYS A 161 -21.66 -10.53 -4.72
CA CYS A 161 -21.98 -9.15 -4.38
C CYS A 161 -20.75 -8.25 -4.52
N ARG A 162 -19.59 -8.70 -4.03
CA ARG A 162 -18.33 -7.97 -4.18
C ARG A 162 -17.95 -7.77 -5.64
N SER A 163 -17.99 -8.82 -6.45
CA SER A 163 -17.62 -8.76 -7.87
C SER A 163 -18.57 -7.87 -8.68
N GLU A 164 -19.87 -8.01 -8.48
CA GLU A 164 -20.91 -7.27 -9.19
C GLU A 164 -20.96 -5.80 -8.79
N SER A 165 -20.79 -5.48 -7.51
CA SER A 165 -20.73 -4.10 -7.02
C SER A 165 -19.49 -3.35 -7.52
N ASP A 166 -18.33 -4.01 -7.51
CA ASP A 166 -17.09 -3.45 -8.06
C ASP A 166 -17.24 -3.18 -9.59
N TRP A 167 -17.96 -4.04 -10.31
CA TRP A 167 -18.30 -3.83 -11.72
C TRP A 167 -19.22 -2.61 -11.91
N LEU A 168 -20.32 -2.50 -11.13
CA LEU A 168 -21.28 -1.40 -11.24
C LEU A 168 -20.61 -0.05 -11.05
N ILE A 169 -19.89 0.14 -9.95
CA ILE A 169 -19.21 1.40 -9.65
C ILE A 169 -18.04 1.65 -10.61
N GLY A 170 -17.26 0.63 -10.92
CA GLY A 170 -16.10 0.74 -11.81
C GLY A 170 -16.50 1.18 -13.23
N ILE A 171 -17.50 0.54 -13.81
CA ILE A 171 -17.95 0.84 -15.18
C ILE A 171 -18.69 2.18 -15.24
N ASN A 172 -19.73 2.36 -14.40
CA ASN A 172 -20.55 3.56 -14.43
C ASN A 172 -19.78 4.79 -13.98
N GLY A 173 -19.03 4.68 -12.89
CA GLY A 173 -18.21 5.78 -12.37
C GLY A 173 -17.14 6.22 -13.36
N THR A 174 -16.38 5.27 -13.92
CA THR A 174 -15.35 5.59 -14.92
C THR A 174 -15.95 6.28 -16.16
N ARG A 175 -17.07 5.79 -16.67
CA ARG A 175 -17.71 6.37 -17.86
C ARG A 175 -18.30 7.74 -17.56
N ALA A 176 -19.03 7.90 -16.46
CA ALA A 176 -19.66 9.17 -16.08
C ALA A 176 -18.59 10.27 -15.89
N VAL A 177 -17.57 9.99 -15.08
CA VAL A 177 -16.47 10.95 -14.80
C VAL A 177 -15.69 11.27 -16.06
N THR A 178 -15.34 10.27 -16.88
CA THR A 178 -14.61 10.48 -18.12
C THR A 178 -15.38 11.37 -19.09
N LEU A 179 -16.66 11.06 -19.32
CA LEU A 179 -17.48 11.81 -20.28
C LEU A 179 -17.75 13.24 -19.81
N LYS A 180 -17.95 13.44 -18.52
CA LYS A 180 -18.19 14.77 -17.95
C LYS A 180 -16.93 15.62 -18.01
N ARG A 181 -15.79 15.08 -17.62
CA ARG A 181 -14.50 15.79 -17.67
C ARG A 181 -13.98 16.02 -19.08
N SER A 182 -14.23 15.09 -20.02
CA SER A 182 -13.78 15.24 -21.43
C SER A 182 -14.35 16.46 -22.14
N ARG A 183 -15.48 16.99 -21.68
CA ARG A 183 -16.06 18.22 -22.19
C ARG A 183 -15.33 19.47 -21.69
N SER A 184 -14.63 19.37 -20.57
CA SER A 184 -13.98 20.52 -19.93
C SER A 184 -12.44 20.50 -20.01
N MET A 185 -11.75 19.36 -19.96
CA MET A 185 -10.30 19.36 -19.71
C MET A 185 -9.46 18.36 -20.51
N SER A 186 -9.95 17.19 -20.91
CA SER A 186 -9.09 16.15 -21.50
C SER A 186 -9.91 15.00 -22.10
N ARG A 187 -9.40 14.42 -23.21
CA ARG A 187 -9.94 13.18 -23.81
C ARG A 187 -9.41 11.90 -23.13
N GLN A 188 -8.70 12.02 -21.99
CA GLN A 188 -8.13 10.86 -21.30
C GLN A 188 -9.17 10.19 -20.38
N VAL A 189 -9.14 8.87 -20.34
CA VAL A 189 -9.98 8.09 -19.42
C VAL A 189 -9.66 8.44 -17.97
N SER A 190 -10.70 8.74 -17.20
CA SER A 190 -10.65 9.01 -15.78
C SER A 190 -11.21 7.80 -15.03
N THR A 191 -10.34 6.85 -14.68
CA THR A 191 -10.75 5.65 -13.96
C THR A 191 -11.06 5.95 -12.50
N VAL A 192 -12.17 5.42 -12.01
CA VAL A 192 -12.55 5.46 -10.59
C VAL A 192 -12.87 4.05 -10.08
N GLY A 193 -12.73 3.84 -8.79
CA GLY A 193 -13.03 2.56 -8.18
C GLY A 193 -12.83 2.58 -6.67
N ARG A 194 -13.47 1.62 -6.00
CA ARG A 194 -13.56 1.52 -4.55
C ARG A 194 -12.21 1.46 -3.80
N VAL A 195 -11.17 0.96 -4.44
CA VAL A 195 -9.83 0.86 -3.84
C VAL A 195 -8.87 1.92 -4.39
N GLN A 196 -8.85 2.09 -5.71
CA GLN A 196 -7.88 2.98 -6.35
C GLN A 196 -8.11 4.45 -6.02
N THR A 197 -9.38 4.89 -5.98
CA THR A 197 -9.70 6.30 -5.72
C THR A 197 -9.39 6.72 -4.28
N PRO A 198 -9.76 5.95 -3.23
CA PRO A 198 -9.33 6.25 -1.87
C PRO A 198 -7.80 6.17 -1.69
N THR A 199 -7.12 5.25 -2.37
CA THR A 199 -5.65 5.17 -2.32
C THR A 199 -5.00 6.44 -2.89
N LEU A 200 -5.49 6.95 -4.02
CA LEU A 200 -5.05 8.22 -4.59
C LEU A 200 -5.35 9.39 -3.64
N SER A 201 -6.52 9.38 -3.01
CA SER A 201 -6.94 10.38 -2.03
C SER A 201 -5.97 10.49 -0.86
N LEU A 202 -5.42 9.37 -0.35
CA LEU A 202 -4.42 9.39 0.72
C LEU A 202 -3.19 10.22 0.31
N VAL A 203 -2.70 10.03 -0.92
CA VAL A 203 -1.52 10.74 -1.42
C VAL A 203 -1.81 12.23 -1.60
N ILE A 204 -2.98 12.57 -2.16
CA ILE A 204 -3.38 13.97 -2.39
C ILE A 204 -3.63 14.71 -1.06
N LYS A 205 -4.32 14.10 -0.11
CA LYS A 205 -4.55 14.67 1.22
C LYS A 205 -3.22 14.93 1.95
N ARG A 206 -2.26 14.01 1.84
CA ARG A 206 -0.92 14.19 2.39
C ARG A 206 -0.18 15.36 1.74
N GLU A 207 -0.27 15.53 0.43
CA GLU A 207 0.34 16.66 -0.26
C GLU A 207 -0.32 17.99 0.13
N LYS A 208 -1.67 18.00 0.31
CA LYS A 208 -2.39 19.17 0.84
C LYS A 208 -1.92 19.51 2.26
N GLU A 209 -1.77 18.51 3.15
CA GLU A 209 -1.24 18.71 4.50
C GLU A 209 0.17 19.33 4.48
N ILE A 210 1.03 18.89 3.56
CA ILE A 210 2.39 19.41 3.42
C ILE A 210 2.37 20.85 2.92
N ASN A 211 1.59 21.13 1.87
CA ASN A 211 1.53 22.45 1.24
C ASN A 211 0.83 23.51 2.10
N SER A 212 -0.11 23.10 2.95
CA SER A 212 -0.78 24.00 3.90
C SER A 212 -0.09 24.09 5.26
N PHE A 213 1.01 23.36 5.45
CA PHE A 213 1.71 23.35 6.73
C PHE A 213 2.42 24.67 6.99
N VAL A 214 2.14 25.24 8.14
CA VAL A 214 2.82 26.46 8.63
C VAL A 214 3.84 26.02 9.69
N PRO A 215 5.15 26.18 9.44
CA PRO A 215 6.19 25.90 10.43
C PRO A 215 5.99 26.78 11.67
N ARG A 216 6.17 26.22 12.85
CA ARG A 216 6.21 26.93 14.13
C ARG A 216 7.60 26.83 14.72
N ASP A 217 8.14 27.94 15.16
CA ASP A 217 9.39 27.98 15.90
C ASP A 217 9.20 27.34 17.28
N PHE A 218 10.20 26.62 17.72
CA PHE A 218 10.33 26.13 19.08
C PHE A 218 11.80 26.13 19.50
N PHE A 219 12.01 26.17 20.81
CA PHE A 219 13.34 26.20 21.39
C PHE A 219 13.60 24.88 22.09
N ARG A 220 14.82 24.40 21.96
CA ARG A 220 15.32 23.20 22.63
C ARG A 220 16.60 23.57 23.38
N ILE A 221 16.69 23.13 24.65
CA ILE A 221 17.91 23.31 25.45
C ILE A 221 18.57 21.95 25.59
N THR A 222 19.84 21.88 25.18
CA THR A 222 20.69 20.70 25.33
C THR A 222 21.90 21.06 26.17
N SER A 223 22.17 20.28 27.21
CA SER A 223 23.35 20.49 28.07
C SER A 223 24.29 19.31 28.02
N THR A 224 25.58 19.60 28.03
CA THR A 224 26.63 18.59 28.09
C THR A 224 27.13 18.54 29.53
N PHE A 225 27.12 17.36 30.08
CA PHE A 225 27.55 17.06 31.45
C PHE A 225 28.79 16.18 31.43
N GLU A 226 29.67 16.31 32.43
CA GLU A 226 30.91 15.54 32.60
C GLU A 226 30.88 14.81 33.94
N LEU A 227 31.21 13.54 33.89
CA LEU A 227 31.48 12.65 35.03
C LEU A 227 32.94 12.21 34.97
N SER A 228 33.41 11.51 36.01
CA SER A 228 34.75 10.91 36.05
C SER A 228 35.05 10.02 34.82
N GLU A 229 34.05 9.28 34.33
CA GLU A 229 34.17 8.33 33.19
C GLU A 229 33.87 8.94 31.82
N GLY A 230 33.53 10.23 31.70
CA GLY A 230 33.31 10.89 30.41
C GLY A 230 32.14 11.85 30.35
N THR A 231 31.82 12.30 29.16
CA THR A 231 30.78 13.28 28.93
C THR A 231 29.50 12.67 28.31
N TYR A 232 28.36 13.28 28.59
CA TYR A 232 27.06 12.93 27.98
C TYR A 232 26.20 14.16 27.76
N LYS A 233 25.21 14.05 26.87
CA LYS A 233 24.27 15.13 26.58
C LYS A 233 22.89 14.82 27.17
N GLY A 234 22.30 15.82 27.79
CA GLY A 234 20.93 15.76 28.28
C GLY A 234 20.06 16.80 27.57
N VAL A 235 18.81 16.44 27.29
CA VAL A 235 17.80 17.32 26.68
C VAL A 235 16.83 17.77 27.75
N PHE A 236 16.61 19.06 27.86
CA PHE A 236 15.67 19.66 28.81
C PHE A 236 14.26 19.08 28.66
N GLN A 237 13.57 18.89 29.78
CA GLN A 237 12.21 18.37 29.84
C GLN A 237 11.32 19.32 30.62
N ARG A 238 10.20 19.76 30.04
CA ARG A 238 9.20 20.58 30.73
C ARG A 238 8.61 19.81 31.92
N LYS A 239 8.64 20.43 33.10
CA LYS A 239 8.11 19.86 34.35
C LYS A 239 6.58 19.75 34.26
N GLY A 240 6.01 18.63 34.66
CA GLY A 240 4.55 18.44 34.66
C GLY A 240 3.90 18.43 33.28
N PHE A 241 4.70 18.20 32.20
CA PHE A 241 4.19 18.19 30.83
C PHE A 241 3.02 17.22 30.65
N LYS A 242 1.93 17.74 30.09
CA LYS A 242 0.82 16.94 29.59
C LYS A 242 0.64 17.30 28.13
N LYS A 243 0.75 16.29 27.27
CA LYS A 243 0.60 16.48 25.82
C LYS A 243 -0.80 17.01 25.50
N ALA A 244 -0.87 18.09 24.73
CA ALA A 244 -2.13 18.60 24.21
C ALA A 244 -2.75 17.59 23.22
N GLU A 245 -4.03 17.26 23.37
CA GLU A 245 -4.71 16.26 22.54
C GLU A 245 -4.69 16.62 21.05
N ASN A 246 -4.78 17.91 20.74
CA ASN A 246 -4.91 18.42 19.38
C ASN A 246 -3.60 18.94 18.76
N ASP A 247 -2.47 18.89 19.47
CA ASP A 247 -1.17 19.35 18.94
C ASP A 247 -0.18 18.17 18.82
N LYS A 248 -0.02 17.67 17.58
CA LYS A 248 0.94 16.59 17.26
C LYS A 248 2.39 17.02 17.46
N HIS A 249 2.66 18.32 17.47
CA HIS A 249 4.00 18.90 17.60
C HIS A 249 4.35 19.24 19.05
N ASP A 250 3.38 19.21 19.97
CA ASP A 250 3.65 19.45 21.39
C ASP A 250 4.38 18.26 22.01
N ARG A 251 5.61 18.52 22.46
CA ARG A 251 6.54 17.52 23.04
C ARG A 251 7.16 18.08 24.30
N VAL A 252 7.51 17.19 25.20
CA VAL A 252 8.10 17.53 26.49
C VAL A 252 9.42 18.31 26.39
N ASP A 253 10.16 18.14 25.30
CA ASP A 253 11.47 18.75 25.00
C ASP A 253 11.39 20.06 24.22
N ARG A 254 10.18 20.63 24.00
CA ARG A 254 9.97 21.83 23.20
C ARG A 254 9.42 22.98 24.04
N LEU A 255 10.06 24.10 23.96
CA LEU A 255 9.61 25.37 24.50
C LEU A 255 9.07 26.22 23.35
N TRP A 256 7.87 26.78 23.51
CA TRP A 256 7.21 27.54 22.46
C TRP A 256 7.39 29.04 22.58
N ASP A 257 7.74 29.51 23.78
CA ASP A 257 7.98 30.91 24.10
C ASP A 257 9.48 31.17 24.17
N LYS A 258 9.94 32.23 23.50
CA LYS A 258 11.37 32.60 23.46
C LYS A 258 11.83 33.17 24.81
N GLU A 259 11.01 33.98 25.46
CA GLU A 259 11.35 34.63 26.75
C GLU A 259 11.46 33.57 27.85
N GLU A 260 10.56 32.59 27.86
CA GLU A 260 10.67 31.41 28.73
C GLU A 260 11.95 30.61 28.47
N ALA A 261 12.26 30.35 27.19
CA ALA A 261 13.45 29.61 26.84
C ALA A 261 14.75 30.33 27.21
N ASP A 262 14.81 31.65 26.96
CA ASP A 262 15.95 32.48 27.32
C ASP A 262 16.11 32.56 28.86
N ALA A 263 15.03 32.70 29.64
CA ALA A 263 15.06 32.73 31.10
C ALA A 263 15.56 31.39 31.68
N ILE A 264 15.06 30.26 31.18
CA ILE A 264 15.51 28.94 31.61
C ILE A 264 16.99 28.75 31.26
N PHE A 265 17.39 29.13 30.05
CA PHE A 265 18.77 29.01 29.57
C PHE A 265 19.74 29.85 30.43
N ALA A 266 19.39 31.10 30.76
CA ALA A 266 20.17 31.95 31.63
C ALA A 266 20.33 31.34 33.06
N ALA A 267 19.23 30.82 33.62
CA ALA A 267 19.27 30.18 34.94
C ALA A 267 20.11 28.91 34.98
N ILE A 268 20.23 28.17 33.86
CA ILE A 268 21.07 26.99 33.71
C ILE A 268 22.55 27.40 33.62
N GLN A 269 22.87 28.47 32.89
CA GLN A 269 24.26 28.93 32.71
C GLN A 269 24.95 29.41 34.00
N GLU A 270 24.17 29.78 35.00
CA GLU A 270 24.69 30.15 36.32
C GLU A 270 25.18 28.93 37.14
N ALA A 271 24.78 27.75 36.77
CA ALA A 271 25.15 26.52 37.46
C ALA A 271 26.46 25.92 36.91
N THR A 272 27.23 25.33 37.78
CA THR A 272 28.43 24.56 37.42
C THR A 272 28.27 23.09 37.53
N MET A 273 27.19 22.63 38.26
CA MET A 273 26.93 21.22 38.57
C MET A 273 25.45 20.90 38.44
N ALA A 274 25.17 19.67 38.21
CA ALA A 274 23.83 19.09 38.21
C ALA A 274 23.75 17.85 39.10
N ASP A 275 22.65 17.70 39.83
CA ASP A 275 22.35 16.48 40.57
C ASP A 275 21.94 15.40 39.58
N VAL A 276 22.49 14.19 39.69
CA VAL A 276 22.27 13.09 38.76
C VAL A 276 21.56 11.93 39.45
N SER A 277 20.52 11.44 38.78
CA SER A 277 19.84 10.21 39.16
C SER A 277 19.69 9.27 37.95
N GLU A 278 19.77 7.97 38.19
CA GLU A 278 19.61 6.95 37.19
C GLU A 278 18.52 5.94 37.51
N THR A 279 17.79 5.54 36.48
CA THR A 279 16.97 4.35 36.50
C THR A 279 17.41 3.40 35.41
N LYS A 280 17.64 2.14 35.80
CA LYS A 280 18.02 1.05 34.86
C LYS A 280 16.88 0.06 34.73
N LYS A 281 16.52 -0.26 33.50
CA LYS A 281 15.44 -1.18 33.22
C LYS A 281 15.84 -2.19 32.12
N ARG A 282 15.62 -3.48 32.38
CA ARG A 282 15.69 -4.51 31.35
C ARG A 282 14.48 -4.37 30.42
N SER A 283 14.73 -4.21 29.12
CA SER A 283 13.72 -4.05 28.08
C SER A 283 13.83 -5.17 27.04
N PRO A 284 12.85 -6.11 27.00
CA PRO A 284 12.84 -7.15 26.00
C PRO A 284 12.36 -6.60 24.65
N GLN A 285 13.02 -7.02 23.56
CA GLN A 285 12.62 -6.74 22.18
C GLN A 285 12.27 -8.05 21.49
N SER A 286 10.98 -8.30 21.28
CA SER A 286 10.52 -9.49 20.57
C SER A 286 10.84 -9.43 19.08
N PRO A 287 11.06 -10.57 18.40
CA PRO A 287 11.15 -10.63 16.95
C PRO A 287 9.83 -10.20 16.31
N GLY A 288 9.91 -9.73 15.05
CA GLY A 288 8.72 -9.47 14.27
C GLY A 288 7.97 -10.76 13.93
N ARG A 289 6.66 -10.65 13.69
CA ARG A 289 5.84 -11.80 13.24
C ARG A 289 6.29 -12.27 11.85
N LEU A 290 5.87 -13.46 11.45
CA LEU A 290 6.06 -13.98 10.10
C LEU A 290 5.54 -12.98 9.04
N TYR A 291 5.98 -13.13 7.80
CA TYR A 291 5.55 -12.28 6.73
C TYR A 291 4.18 -12.68 6.18
N ASP A 292 3.28 -11.69 6.08
CA ASP A 292 2.31 -11.60 5.01
C ASP A 292 2.94 -10.87 3.80
N LEU A 293 2.22 -10.81 2.69
CA LEU A 293 2.73 -10.15 1.48
C LEU A 293 3.01 -8.65 1.73
N THR A 294 2.11 -7.95 2.38
CA THR A 294 2.23 -6.50 2.61
C THR A 294 3.47 -6.18 3.46
N THR A 295 3.70 -6.93 4.53
CA THR A 295 4.88 -6.72 5.38
C THR A 295 6.19 -7.06 4.64
N LEU A 296 6.20 -8.11 3.82
CA LEU A 296 7.34 -8.45 2.97
C LEU A 296 7.64 -7.33 1.96
N GLN A 297 6.61 -6.80 1.29
CA GLN A 297 6.75 -5.70 0.34
C GLN A 297 7.28 -4.42 1.02
N ARG A 298 6.78 -4.09 2.21
CA ARG A 298 7.25 -2.94 3.00
C ARG A 298 8.72 -3.06 3.38
N GLU A 299 9.13 -4.24 3.84
CA GLU A 299 10.52 -4.46 4.25
C GLU A 299 11.46 -4.49 3.05
N ALA A 300 11.08 -5.12 1.95
CA ALA A 300 11.83 -5.11 0.69
C ALA A 300 11.97 -3.70 0.11
N ASN A 301 10.91 -2.88 0.17
CA ASN A 301 10.98 -1.48 -0.24
C ASN A 301 11.94 -0.68 0.64
N ARG A 302 11.87 -0.85 1.97
CA ARG A 302 12.73 -0.15 2.93
C ARG A 302 14.21 -0.52 2.78
N LEU A 303 14.53 -1.80 2.59
CA LEU A 303 15.91 -2.31 2.58
C LEU A 303 16.56 -2.31 1.20
N HIS A 304 15.76 -2.48 0.15
CA HIS A 304 16.26 -2.68 -1.22
C HIS A 304 15.64 -1.71 -2.23
N SER A 305 14.76 -0.79 -1.78
CA SER A 305 14.01 0.13 -2.66
C SER A 305 13.18 -0.58 -3.74
N TYR A 306 12.80 -1.84 -3.52
CA TYR A 306 11.98 -2.57 -4.46
C TYR A 306 10.54 -2.08 -4.42
N PRO A 307 9.92 -1.78 -5.59
CA PRO A 307 8.48 -1.59 -5.67
C PRO A 307 7.72 -2.83 -5.18
N ALA A 308 6.52 -2.62 -4.66
CA ALA A 308 5.68 -3.70 -4.15
C ALA A 308 5.38 -4.78 -5.21
N SER A 309 5.12 -4.36 -6.44
CA SER A 309 4.91 -5.27 -7.57
C SER A 309 6.16 -6.09 -7.91
N ARG A 310 7.35 -5.47 -7.83
CA ARG A 310 8.61 -6.19 -8.05
C ARG A 310 8.84 -7.24 -6.98
N THR A 311 8.58 -6.91 -5.72
CA THR A 311 8.65 -7.86 -4.60
C THR A 311 7.68 -9.02 -4.79
N LEU A 312 6.43 -8.75 -5.20
CA LEU A 312 5.45 -9.79 -5.51
C LEU A 312 5.90 -10.67 -6.68
N GLN A 313 6.42 -10.08 -7.76
CA GLN A 313 6.94 -10.83 -8.91
C GLN A 313 8.07 -11.80 -8.51
N ILE A 314 8.99 -11.33 -7.68
CA ILE A 314 10.09 -12.15 -7.16
C ILE A 314 9.54 -13.27 -6.27
N ALA A 315 8.64 -12.94 -5.34
CA ALA A 315 8.02 -13.93 -4.45
C ALA A 315 7.23 -14.98 -5.24
N GLN A 316 6.53 -14.59 -6.31
CA GLN A 316 5.86 -15.54 -7.21
C GLN A 316 6.86 -16.45 -7.93
N SER A 317 8.00 -15.93 -8.39
CA SER A 317 9.07 -16.76 -8.99
C SER A 317 9.62 -17.77 -7.96
N LEU A 318 9.86 -17.34 -6.72
CA LEU A 318 10.30 -18.22 -5.64
C LEU A 318 9.27 -19.32 -5.34
N TYR A 319 7.98 -19.01 -5.42
CA TYR A 319 6.90 -19.97 -5.20
C TYR A 319 6.67 -20.88 -6.42
N GLU A 320 6.49 -20.30 -7.61
CA GLU A 320 6.03 -21.05 -8.79
C GLU A 320 7.16 -21.81 -9.49
N ARG A 321 8.29 -21.15 -9.72
CA ARG A 321 9.43 -21.72 -10.44
C ARG A 321 10.36 -22.51 -9.53
N HIS A 322 10.76 -21.91 -8.42
CA HIS A 322 11.76 -22.50 -7.53
C HIS A 322 11.15 -23.39 -6.44
N LYS A 323 9.89 -23.24 -6.10
CA LYS A 323 9.21 -23.98 -5.03
C LYS A 323 9.87 -23.81 -3.65
N LEU A 324 10.45 -22.64 -3.39
CA LEU A 324 11.27 -22.35 -2.21
C LEU A 324 10.51 -21.64 -1.08
N ILE A 325 9.33 -21.14 -1.33
CA ILE A 325 8.47 -20.49 -0.33
C ILE A 325 7.03 -20.96 -0.44
N THR A 326 6.24 -20.73 0.59
CA THR A 326 4.79 -20.92 0.57
C THR A 326 4.11 -19.87 -0.30
N TYR A 327 2.80 -19.99 -0.53
CA TYR A 327 2.05 -19.08 -1.39
C TYR A 327 2.16 -17.63 -0.91
N PRO A 328 2.66 -16.71 -1.76
CA PRO A 328 3.02 -15.37 -1.29
C PRO A 328 1.86 -14.39 -1.16
N ARG A 329 0.67 -14.66 -1.73
CA ARG A 329 -0.48 -13.75 -1.67
C ARG A 329 -1.34 -14.08 -0.44
N THR A 330 -0.84 -13.74 0.73
CA THR A 330 -1.50 -13.98 2.01
C THR A 330 -1.53 -12.70 2.86
N ASP A 331 -2.56 -12.55 3.66
CA ASP A 331 -2.70 -11.53 4.71
C ASP A 331 -2.34 -12.10 6.10
N SER A 332 -2.15 -13.40 6.21
CA SER A 332 -1.82 -14.04 7.47
C SER A 332 -0.34 -13.93 7.84
N LYS A 333 -0.09 -13.70 9.13
CA LYS A 333 1.22 -13.71 9.78
C LYS A 333 1.36 -14.91 10.74
N ALA A 334 0.47 -15.90 10.59
CA ALA A 334 0.41 -17.09 11.41
C ALA A 334 0.54 -18.36 10.57
N LEU A 335 0.90 -19.45 11.21
CA LEU A 335 0.93 -20.81 10.67
C LEU A 335 -0.22 -21.62 11.24
N PRO A 336 -0.63 -22.70 10.55
CA PRO A 336 -1.56 -23.69 11.09
C PRO A 336 -1.01 -24.32 12.40
N GLU A 337 -1.91 -24.70 13.28
CA GLU A 337 -1.57 -25.25 14.59
C GLU A 337 -0.85 -26.60 14.51
N ASP A 338 -1.00 -27.32 13.40
CA ASP A 338 -0.35 -28.59 13.09
C ASP A 338 1.04 -28.45 12.41
N TYR A 339 1.55 -27.21 12.21
CA TYR A 339 2.81 -26.97 11.49
C TYR A 339 4.08 -27.07 12.35
N GLY A 340 3.97 -27.32 13.66
CA GLY A 340 5.12 -27.45 14.55
C GLY A 340 6.18 -28.44 14.06
N PRO A 341 5.82 -29.72 13.77
CA PRO A 341 6.76 -30.71 13.23
C PRO A 341 7.40 -30.27 11.92
N MET A 342 6.62 -29.73 10.99
CA MET A 342 7.13 -29.22 9.72
C MET A 342 8.12 -28.06 9.91
N CYS A 343 7.88 -27.17 10.88
CA CYS A 343 8.82 -26.09 11.18
C CYS A 343 10.17 -26.62 11.70
N ARG A 344 10.17 -27.71 12.50
CA ARG A 344 11.40 -28.38 12.91
C ARG A 344 12.15 -28.99 11.73
N ASP A 345 11.45 -29.66 10.82
CA ASP A 345 12.03 -30.22 9.60
C ASP A 345 12.62 -29.11 8.70
N LEU A 346 11.90 -28.01 8.55
CA LEU A 346 12.37 -26.83 7.79
C LEU A 346 13.63 -26.22 8.40
N LEU A 347 13.65 -26.00 9.72
CA LEU A 347 14.84 -25.51 10.42
C LEU A 347 16.03 -26.46 10.23
N GLY A 348 15.79 -27.78 10.27
CA GLY A 348 16.81 -28.81 10.03
C GLY A 348 17.35 -28.80 8.61
N SER A 349 16.57 -28.36 7.63
CA SER A 349 16.96 -28.31 6.22
C SER A 349 17.75 -27.06 5.83
N ILE A 350 17.70 -25.99 6.65
CA ILE A 350 18.39 -24.73 6.35
C ILE A 350 19.89 -24.89 6.55
N GLN A 351 20.65 -24.58 5.49
CA GLN A 351 22.11 -24.66 5.42
C GLN A 351 22.75 -23.29 5.12
N GLY A 352 24.09 -23.27 5.02
CA GLY A 352 24.85 -22.06 4.69
C GLY A 352 24.85 -21.03 5.80
N GLU A 353 24.80 -19.74 5.45
CA GLU A 353 24.89 -18.61 6.38
C GLU A 353 23.91 -18.70 7.57
N PHE A 354 22.70 -19.19 7.33
CA PHE A 354 21.63 -19.26 8.34
C PHE A 354 21.56 -20.60 9.07
N GLY A 355 22.31 -21.61 8.61
CA GLY A 355 22.34 -22.95 9.20
C GLY A 355 22.63 -22.96 10.71
N PRO A 356 23.68 -22.29 11.19
CA PRO A 356 24.00 -22.22 12.63
C PRO A 356 22.84 -21.67 13.48
N HIS A 357 22.15 -20.65 12.98
CA HIS A 357 21.01 -20.04 13.68
C HIS A 357 19.79 -20.97 13.70
N ALA A 358 19.50 -21.64 12.61
CA ALA A 358 18.42 -22.63 12.53
C ALA A 358 18.68 -23.82 13.46
N GLN A 359 19.91 -24.33 13.47
CA GLN A 359 20.31 -25.42 14.38
C GLN A 359 20.22 -25.02 15.86
N LYS A 360 20.61 -23.76 16.18
CA LYS A 360 20.47 -23.25 17.55
C LYS A 360 19.00 -23.24 17.99
N ALA A 361 18.07 -22.84 17.13
CA ALA A 361 16.63 -22.85 17.44
C ALA A 361 16.13 -24.30 17.72
N LEU A 362 16.59 -25.29 16.94
CA LEU A 362 16.24 -26.70 17.13
C LEU A 362 16.84 -27.29 18.44
N GLN A 363 18.12 -27.09 18.64
CA GLN A 363 18.82 -27.63 19.82
C GLN A 363 18.29 -27.05 21.13
N SER A 364 17.81 -25.82 21.10
CA SER A 364 17.21 -25.14 22.24
C SER A 364 15.71 -25.42 22.41
N ASP A 365 15.11 -26.21 21.52
CA ASP A 365 13.67 -26.54 21.48
C ASP A 365 12.75 -25.30 21.51
N TRP A 366 13.10 -24.27 20.74
CA TRP A 366 12.34 -23.02 20.73
C TRP A 366 11.08 -23.04 19.86
N VAL A 367 10.80 -24.15 19.18
CA VAL A 367 9.54 -24.31 18.40
C VAL A 367 8.41 -24.69 19.36
N ASP A 368 7.82 -23.69 19.99
CA ASP A 368 6.67 -23.85 20.89
C ASP A 368 5.36 -23.81 20.11
N GLU A 369 4.71 -24.96 19.94
CA GLU A 369 3.43 -25.14 19.25
C GLU A 369 2.26 -24.44 19.96
N LYS A 370 2.41 -24.11 21.24
CA LYS A 370 1.40 -23.36 22.01
C LYS A 370 1.47 -21.86 21.79
N ASN A 371 2.53 -21.38 21.13
CA ASN A 371 2.70 -19.96 20.86
C ASN A 371 1.69 -19.46 19.82
N LYS A 372 0.57 -18.89 20.30
CA LYS A 372 -0.52 -18.35 19.45
C LYS A 372 -0.14 -17.11 18.63
N LYS A 373 1.06 -16.55 18.82
CA LYS A 373 1.60 -15.53 17.92
C LYS A 373 2.14 -16.12 16.62
N ILE A 374 2.49 -17.42 16.62
CA ILE A 374 3.03 -18.14 15.48
C ILE A 374 1.99 -19.14 14.94
N PHE A 375 1.42 -20.01 15.81
CA PHE A 375 0.51 -21.08 15.44
C PHE A 375 -0.92 -20.74 15.85
N ASN A 376 -1.76 -20.32 14.87
CA ASN A 376 -3.12 -19.85 15.19
C ASN A 376 -4.04 -19.93 13.96
N ASN A 377 -4.87 -20.96 13.91
CA ASN A 377 -5.85 -21.16 12.83
C ASN A 377 -6.84 -20.00 12.67
N LYS A 378 -7.20 -19.30 13.77
CA LYS A 378 -8.13 -18.16 13.72
C LYS A 378 -7.55 -16.93 13.00
N GLN A 379 -6.24 -16.86 12.82
CA GLN A 379 -5.56 -15.78 12.12
C GLN A 379 -5.19 -16.13 10.68
N ILE A 380 -5.71 -17.24 10.17
CA ILE A 380 -5.54 -17.69 8.80
C ILE A 380 -6.87 -17.52 8.10
N SER A 381 -6.89 -16.70 7.05
CA SER A 381 -8.04 -16.56 6.16
C SER A 381 -8.01 -17.67 5.10
N ASP A 382 -7.42 -17.39 3.96
CA ASP A 382 -7.31 -18.30 2.81
C ASP A 382 -5.95 -19.03 2.80
N HIS A 383 -4.90 -18.35 3.26
CA HIS A 383 -3.52 -18.84 3.27
C HIS A 383 -2.78 -18.43 4.52
N PHE A 384 -1.86 -19.28 4.97
CA PHE A 384 -0.97 -18.99 6.10
C PHE A 384 0.24 -18.15 5.65
N ALA A 385 1.08 -17.76 6.61
CA ALA A 385 2.23 -16.89 6.42
C ALA A 385 3.25 -17.40 5.39
N ILE A 386 4.03 -16.46 4.82
CA ILE A 386 5.12 -16.77 3.89
C ILE A 386 6.32 -17.31 4.67
N ILE A 387 6.67 -18.56 4.43
CA ILE A 387 7.82 -19.25 5.02
C ILE A 387 8.63 -19.99 3.94
N PRO A 388 9.90 -20.34 4.20
CA PRO A 388 10.67 -21.22 3.29
C PRO A 388 10.02 -22.59 3.17
N THR A 389 10.46 -23.36 2.19
CA THR A 389 10.22 -24.81 2.05
C THR A 389 11.53 -25.57 2.20
N THR A 390 11.48 -26.91 2.17
CA THR A 390 12.65 -27.78 2.22
C THR A 390 13.50 -27.80 0.94
N GLY A 391 13.14 -26.99 -0.07
CA GLY A 391 13.88 -26.91 -1.33
C GLY A 391 15.26 -26.27 -1.17
N SER A 392 16.22 -26.66 -2.04
CA SER A 392 17.56 -26.06 -2.03
C SER A 392 17.60 -24.75 -2.82
N PRO A 393 18.08 -23.61 -2.24
CA PRO A 393 18.12 -22.32 -2.90
C PRO A 393 19.35 -22.13 -3.83
N SER A 394 19.73 -23.15 -4.61
CA SER A 394 20.99 -23.18 -5.37
C SER A 394 21.02 -22.25 -6.59
N ASN A 395 19.88 -22.02 -7.27
CA ASN A 395 19.82 -21.33 -8.56
C ASN A 395 19.03 -20.02 -8.50
N LEU A 396 19.23 -19.20 -7.48
CA LEU A 396 18.57 -17.92 -7.31
C LEU A 396 19.42 -16.79 -7.91
N ASP A 397 18.77 -15.87 -8.64
CA ASP A 397 19.41 -14.60 -8.98
C ASP A 397 19.61 -13.71 -7.73
N ALA A 398 20.33 -12.60 -7.90
CA ALA A 398 20.67 -11.71 -6.79
C ALA A 398 19.43 -11.11 -6.10
N ASN A 399 18.35 -10.82 -6.85
CA ASN A 399 17.13 -10.25 -6.32
C ASN A 399 16.28 -11.32 -5.63
N GLU A 400 16.17 -12.50 -6.24
CA GLU A 400 15.52 -13.65 -5.65
C GLU A 400 16.18 -14.05 -4.34
N ARG A 401 17.54 -14.04 -4.30
CA ARG A 401 18.32 -14.32 -3.10
C ARG A 401 18.01 -13.32 -1.97
N LYS A 402 17.92 -12.03 -2.28
CA LYS A 402 17.59 -11.01 -1.28
C LYS A 402 16.22 -11.25 -0.63
N ILE A 403 15.18 -11.52 -1.43
CA ILE A 403 13.83 -11.77 -0.91
C ILE A 403 13.77 -13.10 -0.16
N TYR A 404 14.40 -14.15 -0.68
CA TYR A 404 14.49 -15.44 0.01
C TYR A 404 15.18 -15.32 1.37
N ASN A 405 16.29 -14.57 1.44
CA ASN A 405 17.02 -14.33 2.69
C ASN A 405 16.17 -13.55 3.71
N LEU A 406 15.38 -12.55 3.28
CA LEU A 406 14.45 -11.86 4.19
C LEU A 406 13.46 -12.85 4.81
N ILE A 407 12.84 -13.71 3.98
CA ILE A 407 11.86 -14.70 4.42
C ILE A 407 12.52 -15.71 5.38
N THR A 408 13.69 -16.22 5.04
CA THR A 408 14.42 -17.20 5.85
C THR A 408 14.87 -16.62 7.20
N LYS A 409 15.44 -15.40 7.20
CA LYS A 409 15.81 -14.71 8.46
C LYS A 409 14.60 -14.51 9.37
N ARG A 410 13.46 -14.09 8.81
CA ARG A 410 12.23 -13.89 9.55
C ARG A 410 11.67 -15.18 10.11
N PHE A 411 11.67 -16.25 9.32
CA PHE A 411 11.21 -17.57 9.72
C PHE A 411 12.04 -18.12 10.91
N ILE A 412 13.36 -18.01 10.86
CA ILE A 412 14.20 -18.45 11.98
C ILE A 412 13.96 -17.57 13.22
N SER A 413 13.93 -16.25 13.01
CA SER A 413 13.88 -15.27 14.11
C SER A 413 12.62 -15.37 14.98
N VAL A 414 11.47 -15.80 14.43
CA VAL A 414 10.22 -15.86 15.20
C VAL A 414 10.23 -16.88 16.32
N PHE A 415 11.11 -17.89 16.25
CA PHE A 415 11.26 -18.91 17.28
C PHE A 415 12.22 -18.49 18.41
N TYR A 416 13.05 -17.47 18.17
CA TYR A 416 14.02 -16.99 19.16
C TYR A 416 13.33 -16.23 20.30
N PRO A 417 13.90 -16.29 21.51
CA PRO A 417 13.46 -15.45 22.62
C PRO A 417 13.68 -13.95 22.28
N PRO A 418 13.04 -13.04 23.02
CA PRO A 418 13.27 -11.61 22.87
C PRO A 418 14.73 -11.24 23.14
N ALA A 419 15.31 -10.37 22.31
CA ALA A 419 16.58 -9.71 22.60
C ALA A 419 16.46 -8.85 23.85
N GLN A 420 17.53 -8.76 24.65
CA GLN A 420 17.52 -8.05 25.93
C GLN A 420 18.38 -6.80 25.86
N TRP A 421 17.78 -5.68 26.20
CA TRP A 421 18.43 -4.37 26.29
C TRP A 421 18.43 -3.89 27.74
N ASP A 422 19.57 -3.40 28.20
CA ASP A 422 19.60 -2.56 29.38
C ASP A 422 19.42 -1.11 28.94
N VAL A 423 18.33 -0.49 29.38
CA VAL A 423 18.02 0.92 29.12
C VAL A 423 18.30 1.69 30.40
N THR A 424 19.25 2.60 30.33
CA THR A 424 19.57 3.55 31.41
C THR A 424 18.91 4.87 31.06
N THR A 425 18.02 5.35 31.90
CA THR A 425 17.50 6.71 31.86
C THR A 425 18.18 7.51 32.96
N ARG A 426 18.94 8.53 32.55
CA ARG A 426 19.63 9.46 33.45
C ARG A 426 18.90 10.78 33.44
N THR A 427 18.63 11.31 34.62
CA THR A 427 18.10 12.65 34.83
C THR A 427 19.15 13.49 35.51
N SER A 428 19.55 14.58 34.87
CA SER A 428 20.46 15.58 35.42
C SER A 428 19.64 16.82 35.76
N SER A 429 19.62 17.19 37.03
CA SER A 429 18.80 18.27 37.54
C SER A 429 19.67 19.49 37.91
N ILE A 430 19.35 20.63 37.34
CA ILE A 430 19.95 21.92 37.65
C ILE A 430 18.84 22.79 38.25
N LYS A 431 18.90 23.07 39.56
CA LYS A 431 17.78 23.71 40.25
C LYS A 431 16.48 22.91 40.04
N GLU A 432 15.44 23.52 39.48
CA GLU A 432 14.15 22.88 39.11
C GLU A 432 14.13 22.27 37.67
N TYR A 433 15.19 22.45 36.90
CA TYR A 433 15.23 22.08 35.48
C TYR A 433 15.84 20.70 35.29
N ASN A 434 15.12 19.82 34.64
CA ASN A 434 15.52 18.44 34.42
C ASN A 434 15.96 18.20 32.97
N PHE A 435 17.08 17.52 32.81
CA PHE A 435 17.63 17.07 31.54
C PHE A 435 17.60 15.54 31.48
N LYS A 436 17.00 15.00 30.45
CA LYS A 436 16.92 13.56 30.25
C LYS A 436 17.93 13.08 29.24
N THR A 437 18.61 11.99 29.57
CA THR A 437 19.50 11.23 28.69
C THR A 437 19.11 9.77 28.72
N GLU A 438 19.10 9.09 27.58
CA GLU A 438 18.86 7.65 27.49
C GLU A 438 20.06 6.96 26.85
N GLY A 439 20.55 5.93 27.53
CA GLY A 439 21.55 5.00 26.99
C GLY A 439 20.96 3.59 26.85
N ARG A 440 21.44 2.84 25.87
CA ARG A 440 20.98 1.48 25.60
C ARG A 440 22.16 0.58 25.32
N VAL A 441 22.20 -0.54 26.04
CA VAL A 441 23.20 -1.59 25.87
C VAL A 441 22.51 -2.89 25.48
N LEU A 442 22.94 -3.52 24.39
CA LEU A 442 22.45 -4.82 23.97
C LEU A 442 23.13 -5.91 24.79
N VAL A 443 22.38 -6.50 25.74
CA VAL A 443 22.91 -7.50 26.67
C VAL A 443 22.85 -8.91 26.08
N ASP A 444 21.73 -9.22 25.42
CA ASP A 444 21.56 -10.48 24.68
C ASP A 444 20.98 -10.18 23.30
N PRO A 445 21.75 -10.35 22.23
CA PRO A 445 21.28 -10.08 20.87
C PRO A 445 20.18 -11.04 20.43
N SER A 446 20.17 -12.27 20.92
CA SER A 446 19.16 -13.27 20.56
C SER A 446 18.86 -13.30 19.05
N TRP A 447 17.62 -13.04 18.63
CA TRP A 447 17.22 -13.02 17.21
C TRP A 447 17.91 -11.92 16.37
N LEU A 448 18.39 -10.85 16.98
CA LEU A 448 19.10 -9.77 16.27
C LEU A 448 20.41 -10.25 15.64
N ALA A 449 21.06 -11.26 16.21
CA ALA A 449 22.26 -11.89 15.66
C ALA A 449 22.03 -12.44 14.24
N ILE A 450 20.83 -12.96 13.93
CA ILE A 450 20.46 -13.43 12.58
C ILE A 450 20.54 -12.32 11.52
N TYR A 451 20.40 -11.06 11.96
CA TYR A 451 20.46 -9.87 11.11
C TYR A 451 21.84 -9.17 11.16
N GLY A 452 22.84 -9.82 11.78
CA GLY A 452 24.19 -9.25 11.94
C GLY A 452 24.25 -8.07 12.91
N LYS A 453 23.37 -8.06 13.92
CA LYS A 453 23.28 -6.99 14.93
C LYS A 453 23.81 -7.40 16.30
N ASP A 454 24.71 -8.33 16.33
CA ASP A 454 25.42 -8.81 17.52
C ASP A 454 26.46 -7.81 18.03
N ASN A 455 26.94 -6.89 17.16
CA ASN A 455 27.93 -5.85 17.44
C ASN A 455 27.40 -4.45 17.11
N GLN A 456 26.19 -4.09 17.54
CA GLN A 456 25.70 -2.72 17.35
C GLN A 456 26.53 -1.76 18.22
N PRO A 457 26.88 -0.55 17.69
CA PRO A 457 27.43 0.50 18.54
C PRO A 457 26.42 0.78 19.66
N GLU A 458 26.90 0.63 20.86
CA GLU A 458 26.14 0.89 22.06
C GLU A 458 26.05 2.41 22.26
N ASP A 459 24.85 2.94 22.44
CA ASP A 459 24.66 4.29 23.02
C ASP A 459 24.96 4.17 24.53
N THR A 460 26.24 3.88 24.84
CA THR A 460 26.69 3.74 26.22
C THR A 460 26.82 5.11 26.84
N LEU A 461 26.21 5.28 27.99
CA LEU A 461 26.47 6.43 28.85
C LEU A 461 27.72 6.14 29.70
N PRO A 462 28.59 7.16 29.95
CA PRO A 462 29.66 7.03 30.92
C PRO A 462 29.04 6.59 32.28
N ALA A 463 29.71 5.70 32.97
CA ALA A 463 29.20 5.17 34.22
C ALA A 463 29.06 6.30 35.27
N LEU A 464 28.01 6.26 36.06
CA LEU A 464 27.90 7.06 37.27
C LEU A 464 28.60 6.28 38.40
N THR A 465 29.73 6.78 38.86
CA THR A 465 30.55 6.14 39.86
C THR A 465 30.35 6.75 41.27
N PRO A 466 30.74 6.09 42.34
CA PRO A 466 30.71 6.70 43.68
C PRO A 466 31.55 7.97 43.82
N GLU A 467 32.57 8.11 42.98
CA GLU A 467 33.46 9.32 42.97
C GLU A 467 32.70 10.55 42.50
N ASP A 468 31.67 10.38 41.65
CA ASP A 468 30.86 11.47 41.14
C ASP A 468 29.88 12.03 42.20
N ASN A 469 29.67 11.32 43.31
CA ASN A 469 28.71 11.71 44.40
C ASN A 469 27.30 12.03 43.90
N ASN A 470 26.83 11.36 42.84
CA ASN A 470 25.58 11.66 42.14
C ASN A 470 25.51 13.10 41.57
N GLN A 471 26.65 13.68 41.20
CA GLN A 471 26.73 15.00 40.59
C GLN A 471 27.54 14.94 39.28
N ALA A 472 27.24 15.81 38.36
CA ALA A 472 27.98 15.98 37.11
C ALA A 472 28.32 17.45 36.90
N ASN A 473 29.52 17.73 36.40
CA ASN A 473 29.91 19.09 36.02
C ASN A 473 29.11 19.49 34.76
N LEU A 474 28.58 20.70 34.77
CA LEU A 474 28.00 21.30 33.58
C LEU A 474 29.13 21.87 32.71
N VAL A 475 29.40 21.28 31.54
CA VAL A 475 30.44 21.72 30.61
C VAL A 475 29.94 22.86 29.73
N LYS A 476 28.75 22.69 29.15
CA LYS A 476 28.09 23.70 28.32
C LYS A 476 26.62 23.45 28.17
N SER A 477 25.88 24.49 27.81
CA SER A 477 24.50 24.40 27.38
C SER A 477 24.31 25.13 26.05
N ASP A 478 23.50 24.57 25.19
CA ASP A 478 23.15 25.13 23.88
C ASP A 478 21.64 25.37 23.84
N LEU A 479 21.24 26.56 23.41
CA LEU A 479 19.84 26.91 23.12
C LEU A 479 19.68 26.93 21.59
N GLU A 480 18.93 25.99 21.07
CA GLU A 480 18.69 25.82 19.64
C GLU A 480 17.30 26.32 19.27
N ASN A 481 17.21 27.17 18.25
CA ASN A 481 15.95 27.53 17.62
C ASN A 481 15.70 26.58 16.46
N GLU A 482 14.62 25.80 16.53
CA GLU A 482 14.23 24.84 15.52
C GLU A 482 12.80 25.14 15.04
N GLN A 483 12.41 24.55 13.91
CA GLN A 483 11.08 24.64 13.37
C GLN A 483 10.41 23.28 13.29
N THR A 484 9.10 23.23 13.51
CA THR A 484 8.29 22.06 13.22
C THR A 484 8.34 21.75 11.72
N LYS A 485 8.27 20.46 11.40
CA LYS A 485 8.31 19.97 10.00
C LYS A 485 6.96 19.40 9.61
N PRO A 486 6.56 19.54 8.33
CA PRO A 486 5.35 18.91 7.82
C PRO A 486 5.47 17.39 7.90
N PRO A 487 4.34 16.65 7.81
CA PRO A 487 4.38 15.20 7.74
C PRO A 487 5.18 14.76 6.50
N ALA A 488 5.90 13.66 6.61
CA ALA A 488 6.65 13.11 5.48
C ALA A 488 5.70 12.62 4.38
N ARG A 489 6.10 12.80 3.11
CA ARG A 489 5.40 12.17 1.99
C ARG A 489 5.40 10.67 2.12
N TYR A 490 4.38 10.03 1.55
CA TYR A 490 4.36 8.59 1.51
C TYR A 490 5.52 8.05 0.67
N THR A 491 6.18 7.03 1.20
CA THR A 491 6.92 6.05 0.38
C THR A 491 5.95 4.94 -0.02
N GLU A 492 6.31 4.07 -0.94
CA GLU A 492 5.46 2.92 -1.27
C GLU A 492 5.21 2.02 -0.05
N ALA A 493 6.22 1.83 0.80
CA ALA A 493 6.07 1.08 2.05
C ALA A 493 5.07 1.73 3.03
N THR A 494 5.13 3.06 3.21
CA THR A 494 4.20 3.75 4.11
C THR A 494 2.81 3.91 3.51
N LEU A 495 2.68 3.99 2.18
CA LEU A 495 1.39 3.97 1.48
C LEU A 495 0.70 2.61 1.64
N LEU A 496 1.43 1.50 1.47
CA LEU A 496 0.92 0.15 1.76
C LEU A 496 0.45 0.01 3.22
N SER A 497 1.19 0.62 4.17
CA SER A 497 0.76 0.66 5.58
C SER A 497 -0.52 1.47 5.79
N ALA A 498 -0.67 2.59 5.07
CA ALA A 498 -1.88 3.41 5.14
C ALA A 498 -3.08 2.70 4.51
N MET A 499 -2.88 1.97 3.41
CA MET A 499 -3.92 1.12 2.81
C MET A 499 -4.34 -0.01 3.77
N GLU A 500 -3.38 -0.70 4.38
CA GLU A 500 -3.65 -1.77 5.36
C GLU A 500 -4.36 -1.23 6.60
N GLY A 501 -3.93 -0.08 7.09
CA GLY A 501 -4.47 0.56 8.30
C GLY A 501 -5.59 1.56 8.04
N ALA A 502 -6.26 1.52 6.89
CA ALA A 502 -7.25 2.52 6.50
C ALA A 502 -8.47 2.59 7.45
N GLY A 503 -8.79 1.50 8.15
CA GLY A 503 -9.82 1.49 9.20
C GLY A 503 -9.58 2.53 10.31
N LYS A 504 -8.32 2.89 10.59
CA LYS A 504 -7.99 3.93 11.59
C LYS A 504 -8.35 5.36 11.15
N LEU A 505 -8.76 5.53 9.90
CA LEU A 505 -9.19 6.81 9.33
C LEU A 505 -10.72 6.97 9.34
N ILE A 506 -11.43 6.02 9.94
CA ILE A 506 -12.89 5.98 10.02
C ILE A 506 -13.29 6.19 11.47
N ASP A 507 -14.23 7.12 11.70
CA ASP A 507 -14.70 7.47 13.05
C ASP A 507 -15.72 6.45 13.58
N ASP A 508 -16.43 5.75 12.71
CA ASP A 508 -17.40 4.71 13.06
C ASP A 508 -16.68 3.42 13.45
N GLU A 509 -16.92 2.91 14.65
CA GLU A 509 -16.21 1.75 15.22
C GLU A 509 -16.51 0.45 14.45
N ASP A 510 -17.75 0.21 14.02
CA ASP A 510 -18.13 -1.01 13.31
C ASP A 510 -17.52 -1.05 11.91
N LEU A 511 -17.55 0.08 11.21
CA LEU A 511 -16.92 0.23 9.90
C LEU A 511 -15.39 0.19 9.99
N ALA A 512 -14.82 0.78 11.03
CA ALA A 512 -13.39 0.73 11.32
C ALA A 512 -12.94 -0.72 11.59
N GLU A 513 -13.72 -1.51 12.36
CA GLU A 513 -13.43 -2.93 12.62
C GLU A 513 -13.51 -3.77 11.34
N ALA A 514 -14.54 -3.58 10.51
CA ALA A 514 -14.68 -4.29 9.23
C ALA A 514 -13.50 -4.00 8.28
N LEU A 515 -13.02 -2.76 8.27
CA LEU A 515 -11.86 -2.37 7.43
C LEU A 515 -10.51 -2.70 8.08
N LYS A 516 -10.46 -2.88 9.40
CA LYS A 516 -9.23 -3.23 10.13
C LYS A 516 -8.70 -4.61 9.70
N GLU A 517 -9.58 -5.54 9.40
CA GLU A 517 -9.21 -6.87 8.94
C GLU A 517 -8.70 -6.88 7.49
N LYS A 518 -9.32 -6.08 6.61
CA LYS A 518 -9.09 -6.14 5.15
C LYS A 518 -8.29 -4.94 4.61
N GLY A 519 -8.45 -3.75 5.16
CA GLY A 519 -7.86 -2.51 4.64
C GLY A 519 -8.41 -2.09 3.27
N LEU A 520 -7.76 -1.14 2.62
CA LEU A 520 -8.01 -0.79 1.22
C LEU A 520 -7.35 -1.81 0.30
N GLY A 521 -8.16 -2.64 -0.34
CA GLY A 521 -7.71 -3.74 -1.18
C GLY A 521 -7.13 -4.91 -0.39
N THR A 522 -7.00 -6.04 -1.06
CA THR A 522 -6.36 -7.23 -0.51
C THR A 522 -4.84 -7.17 -0.68
N PRO A 523 -4.04 -7.95 0.03
CA PRO A 523 -2.61 -8.07 -0.21
C PRO A 523 -2.27 -8.33 -1.69
N ALA A 524 -3.07 -9.14 -2.36
CA ALA A 524 -2.89 -9.46 -3.78
C ALA A 524 -3.10 -8.26 -4.71
N THR A 525 -3.93 -7.27 -4.34
CA THR A 525 -4.35 -6.16 -5.21
C THR A 525 -3.71 -4.81 -4.87
N ARG A 526 -3.18 -4.61 -3.66
CA ARG A 526 -2.59 -3.31 -3.25
C ARG A 526 -1.46 -2.86 -4.18
N ALA A 527 -0.51 -3.74 -4.47
CA ALA A 527 0.60 -3.44 -5.36
C ALA A 527 0.13 -3.07 -6.78
N SER A 528 -0.80 -3.84 -7.35
CA SER A 528 -1.34 -3.56 -8.68
C SER A 528 -2.15 -2.27 -8.72
N THR A 529 -2.81 -1.90 -7.63
CA THR A 529 -3.51 -0.61 -7.50
C THR A 529 -2.52 0.56 -7.56
N ILE A 530 -1.42 0.48 -6.79
CA ILE A 530 -0.36 1.51 -6.81
C ILE A 530 0.24 1.63 -8.21
N ASP A 531 0.62 0.51 -8.82
CA ASP A 531 1.17 0.49 -10.18
C ASP A 531 0.19 1.02 -11.24
N HIS A 532 -1.09 0.68 -11.11
CA HIS A 532 -2.14 1.22 -11.99
C HIS A 532 -2.23 2.74 -11.89
N LEU A 533 -2.25 3.30 -10.67
CA LEU A 533 -2.28 4.74 -10.45
C LEU A 533 -1.06 5.45 -11.05
N ILE A 534 0.11 4.83 -10.99
CA ILE A 534 1.34 5.36 -11.60
C ILE A 534 1.30 5.24 -13.12
N LYS A 535 0.94 4.08 -13.66
CA LYS A 535 0.84 3.80 -15.11
C LYS A 535 -0.15 4.75 -15.78
N GLU A 536 -1.29 4.98 -15.13
CA GLU A 536 -2.32 5.90 -15.61
C GLU A 536 -2.01 7.38 -15.31
N LYS A 537 -0.83 7.67 -14.76
CA LYS A 537 -0.32 9.02 -14.46
C LYS A 537 -1.17 9.82 -13.48
N TYR A 538 -1.84 9.16 -12.53
CA TYR A 538 -2.49 9.84 -11.41
C TYR A 538 -1.49 10.26 -10.33
N MET A 539 -0.43 9.49 -10.16
CA MET A 539 0.69 9.80 -9.28
C MET A 539 2.01 9.31 -9.90
N ARG A 540 3.14 9.71 -9.31
CA ARG A 540 4.49 9.31 -9.74
C ARG A 540 5.38 9.01 -8.56
N ARG A 541 6.48 8.30 -8.83
CA ARG A 541 7.59 8.15 -7.89
C ARG A 541 8.66 9.20 -8.18
N GLU A 542 9.12 9.90 -7.15
CA GLU A 542 10.32 10.73 -7.18
C GLU A 542 11.28 10.23 -6.10
N GLY A 543 12.36 9.57 -6.51
CA GLY A 543 13.17 8.80 -5.58
C GLY A 543 12.36 7.72 -4.88
N THR A 544 12.26 7.80 -3.56
CA THR A 544 11.44 6.89 -2.74
C THR A 544 10.05 7.43 -2.43
N GLN A 545 9.75 8.68 -2.79
CA GLN A 545 8.53 9.37 -2.42
C GLN A 545 7.44 9.25 -3.49
N MET A 546 6.20 9.22 -3.03
CA MET A 546 5.01 9.20 -3.87
C MET A 546 4.43 10.62 -3.95
N HIS A 547 4.28 11.13 -5.17
CA HIS A 547 3.73 12.44 -5.45
C HIS A 547 2.45 12.32 -6.30
N PRO A 548 1.42 13.10 -6.04
CA PRO A 548 0.29 13.18 -6.96
C PRO A 548 0.72 13.89 -8.25
N ASN A 549 0.06 13.56 -9.34
CA ASN A 549 0.13 14.30 -10.58
C ASN A 549 -1.15 15.15 -10.75
N LEU A 550 -1.11 16.17 -11.59
CA LEU A 550 -2.25 17.03 -11.88
C LEU A 550 -3.51 16.23 -12.26
N LYS A 551 -3.36 15.16 -13.07
CA LYS A 551 -4.49 14.30 -13.43
C LYS A 551 -5.18 13.70 -12.19
N GLY A 552 -4.41 13.36 -11.17
CA GLY A 552 -4.92 12.83 -9.90
C GLY A 552 -5.58 13.89 -9.06
N GLU A 553 -4.93 15.05 -8.91
CA GLU A 553 -5.48 16.21 -8.18
C GLU A 553 -6.79 16.69 -8.81
N ASP A 554 -6.82 16.84 -10.13
CA ASP A 554 -8.02 17.25 -10.88
C ASP A 554 -9.16 16.23 -10.74
N LEU A 555 -8.85 14.92 -10.73
CA LEU A 555 -9.86 13.91 -10.49
C LEU A 555 -10.44 14.02 -9.07
N PHE A 556 -9.57 14.16 -8.08
CA PHE A 556 -9.98 14.32 -6.69
C PHE A 556 -10.86 15.55 -6.48
N HIS A 557 -10.43 16.70 -6.99
CA HIS A 557 -11.18 17.96 -6.88
C HIS A 557 -12.53 17.91 -7.61
N PHE A 558 -12.57 17.22 -8.77
CA PHE A 558 -13.81 17.01 -9.49
C PHE A 558 -14.81 16.16 -8.68
N LEU A 559 -14.36 15.05 -8.10
CA LEU A 559 -15.23 14.18 -7.29
C LEU A 559 -15.73 14.90 -6.02
N ASP A 560 -14.89 15.69 -5.39
CA ASP A 560 -15.21 16.51 -4.23
C ASP A 560 -16.28 17.58 -4.59
N ALA A 561 -16.03 18.37 -5.66
CA ALA A 561 -16.95 19.40 -6.11
C ALA A 561 -18.30 18.85 -6.63
N ALA A 562 -18.30 17.68 -7.22
CA ALA A 562 -19.52 17.02 -7.71
C ALA A 562 -20.34 16.39 -6.57
N GLY A 563 -19.90 16.45 -5.31
CA GLY A 563 -20.55 15.80 -4.17
C GLY A 563 -20.55 14.26 -4.29
N THR A 564 -19.48 13.73 -4.89
CA THR A 564 -19.24 12.30 -5.09
C THR A 564 -17.99 11.82 -4.36
N ASP A 565 -17.64 12.53 -3.29
CA ASP A 565 -16.49 12.31 -2.42
C ASP A 565 -16.51 10.96 -1.67
N ILE A 566 -17.67 10.29 -1.65
CA ILE A 566 -17.81 8.92 -1.12
C ILE A 566 -16.77 7.95 -1.72
N LEU A 567 -16.39 8.14 -2.98
CA LEU A 567 -15.33 7.36 -3.63
C LEU A 567 -13.91 7.79 -3.22
N THR A 568 -13.73 8.94 -2.58
CA THR A 568 -12.43 9.45 -2.11
C THR A 568 -12.15 9.09 -0.65
N SER A 569 -13.15 8.53 0.05
CA SER A 569 -13.05 8.10 1.44
C SER A 569 -12.90 6.58 1.54
N PRO A 570 -12.11 6.06 2.50
CA PRO A 570 -12.13 4.64 2.84
C PRO A 570 -13.45 4.17 3.47
N THR A 571 -14.31 5.09 3.95
CA THR A 571 -15.57 4.78 4.65
C THR A 571 -16.48 3.87 3.82
N MET A 572 -16.72 4.21 2.55
CA MET A 572 -17.52 3.38 1.64
C MET A 572 -16.97 1.95 1.52
N THR A 573 -15.65 1.81 1.48
CA THR A 573 -15.03 0.46 1.44
C THR A 573 -15.30 -0.30 2.74
N GLY A 574 -15.24 0.40 3.89
CA GLY A 574 -15.60 -0.15 5.20
C GLY A 574 -17.05 -0.62 5.26
N GLU A 575 -17.97 0.24 4.82
CA GLU A 575 -19.40 -0.10 4.77
C GLU A 575 -19.67 -1.35 3.91
N TRP A 576 -19.04 -1.45 2.76
CA TRP A 576 -19.21 -2.62 1.90
C TRP A 576 -18.64 -3.88 2.51
N GLU A 577 -17.43 -3.84 3.07
CA GLU A 577 -16.85 -5.01 3.73
C GLU A 577 -17.67 -5.43 4.95
N HIS A 578 -18.23 -4.47 5.70
CA HIS A 578 -19.17 -4.76 6.78
C HIS A 578 -20.44 -5.47 6.25
N LYS A 579 -21.10 -4.92 5.22
CA LYS A 579 -22.30 -5.52 4.63
C LYS A 579 -22.04 -6.89 3.99
N LEU A 580 -20.87 -7.07 3.35
CA LEU A 580 -20.47 -8.38 2.82
C LEU A 580 -20.28 -9.41 3.94
N ARG A 581 -19.77 -8.98 5.11
CA ARG A 581 -19.72 -9.86 6.29
C ARG A 581 -21.12 -10.21 6.80
N LEU A 582 -22.06 -9.27 6.84
CA LEU A 582 -23.45 -9.55 7.20
C LEU A 582 -24.10 -10.55 6.25
N ILE A 583 -23.75 -10.54 4.96
CA ILE A 583 -24.21 -11.55 4.00
C ILE A 583 -23.60 -12.93 4.35
N GLU A 584 -22.31 -13.01 4.64
CA GLU A 584 -21.67 -14.28 5.06
C GLU A 584 -22.26 -14.86 6.33
N GLU A 585 -22.69 -14.00 7.26
CA GLU A 585 -23.36 -14.38 8.49
C GLU A 585 -24.86 -14.71 8.30
N GLY A 586 -25.40 -14.49 7.09
CA GLY A 586 -26.81 -14.74 6.76
C GLY A 586 -27.80 -13.71 7.33
N THR A 587 -27.30 -12.57 7.85
CA THR A 587 -28.13 -11.50 8.43
C THR A 587 -28.56 -10.45 7.41
N MET A 588 -27.92 -10.40 6.23
CA MET A 588 -28.29 -9.58 5.07
C MET A 588 -28.40 -10.45 3.82
N THR A 589 -29.38 -10.18 2.96
CA THR A 589 -29.52 -10.90 1.69
C THR A 589 -28.73 -10.22 0.56
N ARG A 590 -28.34 -11.02 -0.45
CA ARG A 590 -27.75 -10.50 -1.69
C ARG A 590 -28.63 -9.42 -2.35
N ASP A 591 -29.93 -9.65 -2.43
CA ASP A 591 -30.86 -8.73 -3.10
C ASP A 591 -30.95 -7.38 -2.39
N GLN A 592 -30.94 -7.37 -1.05
CA GLN A 592 -30.88 -6.13 -0.26
C GLN A 592 -29.62 -5.34 -0.58
N PHE A 593 -28.46 -5.98 -0.52
CA PHE A 593 -27.18 -5.35 -0.82
C PHE A 593 -27.11 -4.81 -2.25
N MET A 594 -27.47 -5.62 -3.25
CA MET A 594 -27.40 -5.22 -4.66
C MET A 594 -28.39 -4.09 -5.01
N LYS A 595 -29.54 -4.03 -4.34
CA LYS A 595 -30.47 -2.90 -4.46
C LYS A 595 -29.85 -1.60 -3.96
N GLU A 596 -29.20 -1.64 -2.80
CA GLU A 596 -28.49 -0.46 -2.26
C GLU A 596 -27.37 -0.01 -3.18
N ILE A 597 -26.58 -0.95 -3.72
CA ILE A 597 -25.50 -0.64 -4.68
C ILE A 597 -26.05 -0.06 -5.98
N GLY A 598 -27.19 -0.57 -6.47
CA GLY A 598 -27.88 -0.01 -7.61
C GLY A 598 -28.25 1.45 -7.38
N SER A 599 -28.93 1.74 -6.26
CA SER A 599 -29.31 3.12 -5.89
C SER A 599 -28.10 4.04 -5.71
N LEU A 600 -27.02 3.56 -5.09
CA LEU A 600 -25.76 4.31 -4.96
C LEU A 600 -25.14 4.62 -6.34
N THR A 601 -25.21 3.65 -7.26
CA THR A 601 -24.71 3.82 -8.64
C THR A 601 -25.51 4.88 -9.39
N GLU A 602 -26.84 4.87 -9.27
CA GLU A 602 -27.74 5.87 -9.85
C GLU A 602 -27.46 7.27 -9.29
N GLU A 603 -27.36 7.38 -7.96
CA GLU A 603 -27.05 8.64 -7.28
C GLU A 603 -25.69 9.18 -7.74
N PHE A 604 -24.65 8.33 -7.74
CA PHE A 604 -23.32 8.73 -8.20
C PHE A 604 -23.32 9.24 -9.64
N VAL A 605 -23.98 8.50 -10.54
CA VAL A 605 -24.07 8.92 -11.97
C VAL A 605 -24.85 10.22 -12.09
N THR A 606 -25.97 10.38 -11.38
CA THR A 606 -26.79 11.59 -11.41
C THR A 606 -26.00 12.81 -10.94
N LYS A 607 -25.36 12.73 -9.78
CA LYS A 607 -24.51 13.79 -9.24
C LYS A 607 -23.37 14.14 -10.20
N THR A 608 -22.65 13.13 -10.69
CA THR A 608 -21.52 13.32 -11.62
C THR A 608 -21.95 13.97 -12.92
N THR A 609 -23.03 13.51 -13.54
CA THR A 609 -23.50 14.01 -14.85
C THR A 609 -24.22 15.35 -14.74
N GLY A 610 -24.93 15.58 -13.63
CA GLY A 610 -25.61 16.83 -13.32
C GLY A 610 -24.69 17.96 -12.89
N PHE A 611 -23.47 17.63 -12.40
CA PHE A 611 -22.54 18.64 -11.93
C PHE A 611 -22.24 19.69 -13.02
N THR A 612 -22.37 20.95 -12.68
CA THR A 612 -21.98 22.11 -13.50
C THR A 612 -21.27 23.10 -12.60
N GLU A 613 -20.18 23.66 -13.06
CA GLU A 613 -19.57 24.79 -12.36
C GLU A 613 -20.52 25.98 -12.48
N THR A 614 -21.01 26.47 -11.34
CA THR A 614 -21.86 27.65 -11.23
C THR A 614 -21.07 28.76 -10.56
N ALA A 615 -21.51 30.00 -10.68
CA ALA A 615 -20.88 31.16 -10.04
C ALA A 615 -20.69 30.96 -8.51
N GLU A 616 -21.59 30.21 -7.87
CA GLU A 616 -21.53 29.89 -6.43
C GLU A 616 -20.37 28.96 -6.05
N ASN A 617 -19.92 28.13 -7.01
CA ASN A 617 -18.83 27.16 -6.83
C ASN A 617 -17.47 27.70 -7.31
N LEU A 618 -17.43 28.90 -7.89
CA LEU A 618 -16.24 29.55 -8.40
C LEU A 618 -15.69 30.52 -7.35
N LYS A 619 -14.37 30.51 -7.16
CA LYS A 619 -13.68 31.42 -6.27
C LYS A 619 -13.17 32.62 -7.07
N GLU A 620 -13.59 33.83 -6.70
CA GLU A 620 -13.06 35.05 -7.32
C GLU A 620 -11.54 35.15 -7.14
N THR A 621 -10.85 35.60 -8.19
CA THR A 621 -9.41 35.77 -8.21
C THR A 621 -9.04 37.24 -8.48
N THR A 622 -7.75 37.54 -8.41
CA THR A 622 -7.21 38.86 -8.81
C THR A 622 -7.08 39.03 -10.30
N LEU A 623 -7.29 37.94 -11.09
CA LEU A 623 -7.16 37.97 -12.53
C LEU A 623 -8.34 38.65 -13.21
N ARG A 624 -8.08 39.31 -14.34
CA ARG A 624 -9.11 39.93 -15.19
C ARG A 624 -9.06 39.38 -16.60
N SER A 625 -10.23 39.32 -17.22
CA SER A 625 -10.38 38.95 -18.63
C SER A 625 -9.72 40.00 -19.52
N PRO A 626 -8.81 39.62 -20.40
CA PRO A 626 -8.19 40.57 -21.34
C PRO A 626 -9.16 41.01 -22.43
N VAL A 627 -10.36 40.43 -22.51
CA VAL A 627 -11.40 40.72 -23.51
C VAL A 627 -12.45 41.68 -22.97
N THR A 628 -12.93 41.42 -21.72
CA THR A 628 -14.08 42.13 -21.12
C THR A 628 -13.72 42.96 -19.90
N ASP A 629 -12.48 42.82 -19.36
CA ASP A 629 -12.01 43.37 -18.08
C ASP A 629 -12.81 42.88 -16.86
N GLU A 630 -13.61 41.84 -16.99
CA GLU A 630 -14.35 41.25 -15.92
C GLU A 630 -13.43 40.40 -15.04
N PRO A 631 -13.79 40.23 -13.73
CA PRO A 631 -13.07 39.32 -12.85
C PRO A 631 -13.06 37.87 -13.38
N LEU A 632 -11.92 37.20 -13.29
CA LEU A 632 -11.84 35.76 -13.55
C LEU A 632 -11.95 34.98 -12.24
N PHE A 633 -12.67 33.91 -12.30
CA PHE A 633 -12.94 33.00 -11.19
C PHE A 633 -12.16 31.71 -11.37
N GLU A 634 -11.70 31.17 -10.26
CA GLU A 634 -11.01 29.89 -10.24
C GLU A 634 -12.01 28.74 -10.27
N GLY A 635 -12.12 28.07 -11.42
CA GLY A 635 -12.83 26.82 -11.59
C GLY A 635 -11.90 25.59 -11.44
N LEU A 636 -12.43 24.41 -11.69
CA LEU A 636 -11.69 23.14 -11.56
C LEU A 636 -10.48 23.05 -12.51
N GLY A 637 -10.64 23.51 -13.74
CA GLY A 637 -9.60 23.38 -14.76
C GLY A 637 -9.16 24.68 -15.43
N PHE A 638 -9.88 25.75 -15.17
CA PHE A 638 -9.70 27.03 -15.84
C PHE A 638 -9.86 28.18 -14.86
N TYR A 639 -9.20 29.28 -15.14
CA TYR A 639 -9.64 30.59 -14.70
C TYR A 639 -10.58 31.13 -15.79
N GLN A 640 -11.80 31.51 -15.42
CA GLN A 640 -12.86 31.87 -16.38
C GLN A 640 -13.75 32.99 -15.83
N ASN A 641 -14.38 33.76 -16.70
CA ASN A 641 -15.45 34.64 -16.28
C ASN A 641 -16.74 33.86 -15.97
N ILE A 642 -17.73 34.49 -15.34
CA ILE A 642 -18.96 33.82 -14.90
C ILE A 642 -19.72 33.20 -16.09
N GLU A 643 -19.75 33.88 -17.24
CA GLU A 643 -20.44 33.39 -18.41
C GLU A 643 -19.70 32.29 -19.14
N GLY A 644 -18.40 32.10 -18.87
CA GLY A 644 -17.55 31.04 -19.40
C GLY A 644 -17.15 31.23 -20.88
N ASP A 645 -17.34 32.43 -21.43
CA ASP A 645 -16.95 32.81 -22.79
C ASP A 645 -15.44 33.11 -22.89
N PHE A 646 -14.81 33.56 -21.82
CA PHE A 646 -13.35 33.61 -21.69
C PHE A 646 -12.85 32.61 -20.63
N ARG A 647 -11.86 31.83 -21.01
CA ARG A 647 -11.21 30.88 -20.09
C ARG A 647 -9.76 30.60 -20.44
N ILE A 648 -8.91 30.54 -19.43
CA ILE A 648 -7.51 30.15 -19.54
C ILE A 648 -7.22 28.93 -18.69
N PRO A 649 -6.53 27.87 -19.19
CA PRO A 649 -6.32 26.65 -18.45
C PRO A 649 -5.37 26.86 -17.27
N LYS A 650 -5.69 26.27 -16.12
CA LYS A 650 -4.84 26.23 -14.92
C LYS A 650 -3.62 25.34 -15.08
N SER A 651 -3.61 24.50 -16.10
CA SER A 651 -2.49 23.60 -16.39
C SER A 651 -2.31 23.37 -17.87
N ILE A 652 -1.06 23.36 -18.32
CA ILE A 652 -0.68 23.13 -19.70
C ILE A 652 0.43 22.10 -19.75
N ALA A 653 0.31 21.08 -20.60
CA ALA A 653 1.28 20.01 -20.78
C ALA A 653 1.81 19.44 -19.45
N GLY A 654 0.91 19.17 -18.50
CA GLY A 654 1.24 18.56 -17.23
C GLY A 654 1.88 19.49 -16.18
N ARG A 655 2.04 20.79 -16.49
CA ARG A 655 2.52 21.84 -15.58
C ARG A 655 1.35 22.70 -15.12
N ARG A 656 1.21 22.91 -13.80
CA ARG A 656 0.28 23.90 -13.25
C ARG A 656 0.85 25.29 -13.45
N LEU A 657 -0.02 26.23 -13.79
CA LEU A 657 0.31 27.65 -13.87
C LEU A 657 -0.19 28.32 -12.59
N PRO A 658 0.69 28.79 -11.71
CA PRO A 658 0.32 29.62 -10.58
C PRO A 658 -0.41 30.89 -11.04
N ILE A 659 -1.23 31.45 -10.16
CA ILE A 659 -2.04 32.62 -10.49
C ILE A 659 -1.18 33.80 -10.97
N ASP A 660 -0.02 34.00 -10.38
CA ASP A 660 0.93 35.07 -10.74
C ASP A 660 1.48 34.89 -12.17
N GLU A 661 1.75 33.65 -12.58
CA GLU A 661 2.19 33.36 -13.95
C GLU A 661 1.06 33.57 -14.96
N VAL A 662 -0.16 33.26 -14.56
CA VAL A 662 -1.35 33.52 -15.40
C VAL A 662 -1.58 35.02 -15.53
N ASP A 663 -1.41 35.80 -14.46
CA ASP A 663 -1.52 37.26 -14.47
C ASP A 663 -0.52 37.89 -15.49
N ILE A 664 0.75 37.47 -15.40
CA ILE A 664 1.79 37.91 -16.35
C ILE A 664 1.41 37.52 -17.78
N LEU A 665 0.97 36.26 -17.99
CA LEU A 665 0.60 35.78 -19.32
C LEU A 665 -0.61 36.57 -19.93
N LEU A 666 -1.58 36.90 -19.10
CA LEU A 666 -2.74 37.70 -19.52
C LEU A 666 -2.37 39.15 -19.83
N ARG A 667 -1.53 39.78 -19.00
CA ARG A 667 -1.10 41.16 -19.12
C ARG A 667 -0.10 41.35 -20.27
N ASP A 668 0.97 40.53 -20.30
CA ASP A 668 2.10 40.71 -21.21
C ASP A 668 1.97 39.84 -22.48
N LYS A 669 0.91 39.05 -22.60
CA LYS A 669 0.63 38.06 -23.66
C LYS A 669 1.74 37.03 -23.88
N LYS A 670 2.75 37.01 -23.01
CA LYS A 670 3.92 36.13 -23.09
C LYS A 670 4.54 35.93 -21.71
N ILE A 671 4.94 34.70 -21.40
CA ILE A 671 5.68 34.36 -20.17
C ILE A 671 6.69 33.26 -20.43
N GLY A 672 7.84 33.32 -19.80
CA GLY A 672 8.86 32.23 -19.81
C GLY A 672 10.24 32.74 -20.26
N PRO A 673 11.20 31.80 -20.42
CA PRO A 673 10.99 30.33 -20.45
C PRO A 673 10.53 29.75 -19.11
N LEU A 674 9.56 28.85 -19.14
CA LEU A 674 9.04 28.11 -18.00
C LEU A 674 9.46 26.66 -18.13
N ASP A 675 9.88 26.07 -17.02
CA ASP A 675 10.35 24.69 -16.94
C ASP A 675 9.24 23.71 -16.58
N ASN A 676 9.56 22.41 -16.63
CA ASN A 676 8.70 21.32 -16.15
C ASN A 676 7.40 21.07 -16.94
N PHE A 677 7.32 21.49 -18.19
CA PHE A 677 6.30 20.96 -19.09
C PHE A 677 6.60 19.51 -19.43
N MET A 678 5.57 18.69 -19.62
CA MET A 678 5.70 17.27 -19.93
C MET A 678 5.25 16.97 -21.36
N SER A 679 6.14 16.45 -22.18
CA SER A 679 5.83 16.02 -23.53
C SER A 679 4.90 14.80 -23.53
N LYS A 680 4.27 14.50 -24.68
CA LYS A 680 3.47 13.28 -24.87
C LYS A 680 4.24 11.99 -24.59
N LYS A 681 5.57 12.02 -24.75
CA LYS A 681 6.50 10.91 -24.47
C LYS A 681 6.94 10.83 -23.01
N GLY A 682 6.49 11.79 -22.14
CA GLY A 682 6.83 11.81 -20.72
C GLY A 682 8.17 12.45 -20.38
N GLN A 683 8.79 13.16 -21.32
CA GLN A 683 10.01 13.95 -21.09
C GLN A 683 9.66 15.36 -20.68
N THR A 684 10.37 15.91 -19.72
CA THR A 684 10.26 17.32 -19.34
C THR A 684 10.91 18.22 -20.38
N PHE A 685 10.34 19.41 -20.58
CA PHE A 685 10.90 20.43 -21.47
C PHE A 685 10.58 21.83 -20.92
N SER A 686 11.34 22.82 -21.38
CA SER A 686 11.11 24.23 -21.11
C SER A 686 10.55 24.91 -22.35
N ALA A 687 9.65 25.85 -22.17
CA ALA A 687 9.06 26.61 -23.27
C ALA A 687 8.54 27.96 -22.79
N ILE A 688 8.37 28.88 -23.72
CA ILE A 688 7.67 30.13 -23.52
C ILE A 688 6.19 29.90 -23.86
N LEU A 689 5.29 30.40 -23.02
CA LEU A 689 3.86 30.49 -23.35
C LEU A 689 3.57 31.84 -23.92
N GLN A 690 2.77 31.86 -25.00
CA GLN A 690 2.32 33.08 -25.68
C GLN A 690 0.84 32.97 -26.04
N LEU A 691 0.09 34.05 -25.81
CA LEU A 691 -1.30 34.17 -26.25
C LEU A 691 -1.34 34.63 -27.71
N ASP A 692 -2.16 33.98 -28.54
CA ASP A 692 -2.48 34.46 -29.89
C ASP A 692 -3.55 35.58 -29.87
N GLU A 693 -3.98 36.00 -31.05
CA GLU A 693 -5.00 37.05 -31.20
C GLU A 693 -6.37 36.64 -30.63
N GLU A 694 -6.64 35.33 -30.54
CA GLU A 694 -7.86 34.77 -29.94
C GLU A 694 -7.65 34.40 -28.45
N TYR A 695 -6.55 34.84 -27.82
CA TYR A 695 -6.15 34.55 -26.46
C TYR A 695 -5.98 33.06 -26.17
N LYS A 696 -5.65 32.25 -27.17
CA LYS A 696 -5.28 30.83 -26.97
C LYS A 696 -3.81 30.74 -26.63
N VAL A 697 -3.49 29.85 -25.66
CA VAL A 697 -2.11 29.64 -25.21
C VAL A 697 -1.37 28.74 -26.20
N ASN A 698 -0.26 29.20 -26.72
CA ASN A 698 0.63 28.49 -27.63
C ASN A 698 2.03 28.36 -27.03
N PHE A 699 2.74 27.27 -27.39
CA PHE A 699 4.15 27.10 -27.05
C PHE A 699 5.04 27.81 -28.08
N VAL A 700 5.98 28.58 -27.57
CA VAL A 700 7.09 29.14 -28.38
C VAL A 700 8.37 28.50 -27.82
N PHE A 701 9.05 27.78 -28.68
CA PHE A 701 10.35 27.20 -28.36
C PHE A 701 11.43 28.20 -28.78
N GLN A 702 12.40 28.46 -27.89
CA GLN A 702 13.59 29.17 -28.28
C GLN A 702 14.35 28.28 -29.28
N ASN A 703 14.70 28.86 -30.44
CA ASN A 703 15.53 28.13 -31.40
C ASN A 703 16.88 27.85 -30.74
N ASN A 704 17.20 26.56 -30.60
CA ASN A 704 18.45 26.09 -30.01
C ASN A 704 19.73 26.56 -30.77
N GLU A 705 19.56 27.17 -31.96
CA GLU A 705 20.70 27.63 -32.76
C GLU A 705 21.50 28.77 -32.10
N GLU A 706 20.87 29.65 -31.35
CA GLU A 706 21.56 30.70 -30.60
C GLU A 706 22.26 30.18 -29.34
N GLN A 707 21.61 29.28 -28.60
CA GLN A 707 22.21 28.62 -27.41
C GLN A 707 23.34 27.65 -27.81
N GLU A 708 23.15 26.86 -28.88
CA GLU A 708 24.23 26.02 -29.41
C GLU A 708 25.40 26.85 -29.95
N ALA A 709 25.15 28.05 -30.45
CA ALA A 709 26.21 28.98 -30.86
C ALA A 709 26.96 29.57 -29.67
N GLU A 710 26.23 29.96 -28.59
CA GLU A 710 26.84 30.47 -27.35
C GLU A 710 27.61 29.35 -26.60
N GLU A 711 27.05 28.11 -26.51
CA GLU A 711 27.75 26.96 -25.96
C GLU A 711 28.99 26.57 -26.80
N ARG A 712 28.89 26.61 -28.13
CA ARG A 712 30.05 26.36 -29.00
C ARG A 712 31.12 27.43 -28.90
N GLU A 713 30.75 28.66 -28.62
CA GLU A 713 31.72 29.77 -28.40
C GLU A 713 32.37 29.66 -27.01
N SER A 714 31.62 29.32 -25.97
CA SER A 714 32.13 29.06 -24.62
C SER A 714 33.04 27.83 -24.54
N ILE A 715 32.81 26.81 -25.39
CA ILE A 715 33.67 25.62 -25.48
C ILE A 715 34.97 25.89 -26.24
N LYS A 716 35.00 26.86 -27.15
CA LYS A 716 36.23 27.22 -27.88
C LYS A 716 37.35 27.79 -26.97
N ASP A 717 36.95 28.43 -25.89
CA ASP A 717 37.91 29.06 -24.93
C ASP A 717 38.14 28.20 -23.68
N ALA A 718 37.57 27.00 -23.60
CA ALA A 718 37.76 26.08 -22.48
C ALA A 718 39.13 25.33 -22.60
N PRO A 719 39.89 25.20 -21.52
CA PRO A 719 41.15 24.45 -21.55
C PRO A 719 40.88 22.97 -21.87
N VAL A 720 41.66 22.44 -22.83
CA VAL A 720 41.56 21.01 -23.22
C VAL A 720 41.94 20.13 -22.03
N VAL A 721 40.99 19.43 -21.47
CA VAL A 721 41.19 18.58 -20.28
C VAL A 721 41.65 17.17 -20.64
N ALA A 722 41.29 16.64 -21.85
CA ALA A 722 41.81 15.38 -22.39
C ALA A 722 41.47 15.26 -23.89
N GLN A 723 42.27 14.50 -24.64
CA GLN A 723 41.99 14.15 -26.02
C GLN A 723 41.10 12.88 -26.10
N CYS A 724 40.16 12.88 -27.00
CA CYS A 724 39.28 11.70 -27.21
C CYS A 724 40.12 10.51 -27.70
N PRO A 725 40.12 9.34 -27.04
CA PRO A 725 40.94 8.20 -27.45
C PRO A 725 40.48 7.56 -28.78
N VAL A 726 39.31 7.94 -29.31
CA VAL A 726 38.73 7.37 -30.55
C VAL A 726 38.98 8.27 -31.77
N CYS A 727 38.84 9.60 -31.63
CA CYS A 727 38.95 10.52 -32.76
C CYS A 727 40.13 11.52 -32.64
N GLN A 728 40.89 11.49 -31.55
CA GLN A 728 42.05 12.32 -31.27
C GLN A 728 41.83 13.86 -31.34
N LYS A 729 40.55 14.28 -31.31
CA LYS A 729 40.15 15.68 -31.23
C LYS A 729 39.89 16.10 -29.80
#